data_55812d0c264fe25143ecf9829a27eb29
#
_entry.id   55812d0c264fe25143ecf9829a27eb29
#
_cell.length_a   1.000
_cell.length_b   1.000
_cell.length_c   1.000
_cell.angle_alpha   90.00
_cell.angle_beta   90.00
_cell.angle_gamma   90.00
#
_symmetry.space_group_name_H-M   'P 1'
#
loop_
_entity.id
_entity.type
_entity.pdbx_description
1 polymer ?
#
loop_
_entity_poly.entity_id
_entity_poly.type
_entity_poly.pdbx_seq_one_letter_code
_entity_poly.pdbx_strand_id
1 'polypeptide(L)'
;MTTSKTNEAALEAAIEKVLTGASSENIGNDLMVVSEPAAIYRSGNGFYLGKANDFNPKYALDENRFWHFLENTQKEELNKLKRAADWKLKILERFDRMVKKYGILRLLRKGLEVEDAHFTLLYQLPMASSSHTVKDNFEKNEFSVTRQVRYNLDNLREEIDMVVFVNGIAIATLELKNQWTGQNAKVHGIKQYKYDRDIRQPLLQFGRAIVHFAVDTDEVYMCTKLEGDKSFFLPFNKGHNDGKGNPPNPFGHKSAYLWEEVFKRESLANIIQHFVRFDGKATDALNKRTLFFPRYHQMDVVRKILNHASRNGVGHTYLIQHSAGSGKSNSITWAAYQLIETYPEREGLPGSKGIQNPLFDSIIVVTDRRLLDKQLRENIKEFSEVKNIIAPAYSSNDLKNSLEQGKKIIITTIQKFPFIVDGIADLSDKRFAVIIDEAHSSQSGTAAGTMNQAMGMGANEESFDSAQDREEEDPQDKILKAMQARKMKGNASYLAFTATPKNATLERFGSKQEDGTFKPFHLYSMKQAIEEGFILDVLANYTTYKSYYEIEKSIEDNPLFDTKKAQKKLRAYVERDKRTIATKAEIMMEHFISKVYNTKKLKGKAKGMVVTQDIISAVRYFLAMRNILNDKGNPFKIAIAFSGKKTVDGVEYTEAELNGFAEKDTRDNFDSDDYRLLVVANKYLTGFDQPKLCTMYMDKKLQGVLAVQALSRLNRAADKLGKKTEDLFILDFFNQVDDIKSSFDPFYTSTSLSRATDINVLHELKGTLDDVGVYEWSEIESFVEKYFEGVDAQQLSPIIDVAADRFNQGLELEEEEKVDFKIKAKQFVKIYGQMASIMPYEVLEWEKLFWFLKFLVPKLIVKTREDELIDELLESVDLSTYGLERTKLNHAIGLDDSATELDPQNPNPRGAHGGEEEKDQLDEIIRTFNERWFHGWDATPEDQRVKFISISKHIQAHPDYQTKVADNKDAQNRDLAFKKILDDVMGQQRRKELELYKLYAKDESFYQALFDTMKRMIDNPRIR
;
A
#
# COMPACT_ATOMS: atom_id res chain seq x y z
N MET A 1 -46.39 32.58 0.44
CA MET A 1 -45.19 32.44 1.26
C MET A 1 -44.06 32.11 0.28
N THR A 2 -43.11 33.02 0.07
CA THR A 2 -41.93 32.77 -0.75
C THR A 2 -41.16 31.68 -0.07
N THR A 3 -41.12 30.47 -0.67
CA THR A 3 -40.30 29.36 -0.22
C THR A 3 -38.84 29.82 -0.15
N SER A 4 -38.24 29.64 1.02
CA SER A 4 -36.83 29.97 1.25
C SER A 4 -35.98 29.23 0.20
N LYS A 5 -35.24 29.98 -0.64
CA LYS A 5 -34.33 29.45 -1.65
C LYS A 5 -33.09 28.75 -1.04
N THR A 6 -33.06 28.51 0.26
CA THR A 6 -31.93 28.02 1.04
C THR A 6 -32.25 26.74 1.81
N ASN A 7 -33.34 26.04 1.51
CA ASN A 7 -33.73 24.79 2.16
C ASN A 7 -33.37 23.52 1.31
N GLU A 8 -33.67 22.34 1.82
CA GLU A 8 -33.45 21.08 1.12
C GLU A 8 -34.22 21.01 -0.20
N ALA A 9 -35.46 21.49 -0.22
CA ALA A 9 -36.28 21.52 -1.43
C ALA A 9 -35.66 22.35 -2.57
N ALA A 10 -34.91 23.43 -2.24
CA ALA A 10 -34.18 24.19 -3.23
C ALA A 10 -32.99 23.39 -3.85
N LEU A 11 -32.32 22.56 -3.06
CA LEU A 11 -31.27 21.66 -3.57
C LEU A 11 -31.87 20.56 -4.46
N GLU A 12 -32.99 19.94 -4.05
CA GLU A 12 -33.74 19.01 -4.87
C GLU A 12 -34.13 19.61 -6.23
N ALA A 13 -34.70 20.80 -6.22
CA ALA A 13 -35.13 21.51 -7.43
C ALA A 13 -33.94 21.88 -8.34
N ALA A 14 -32.78 22.23 -7.76
CA ALA A 14 -31.56 22.49 -8.52
C ALA A 14 -31.03 21.22 -9.22
N ILE A 15 -31.00 20.10 -8.53
CA ILE A 15 -30.58 18.78 -9.08
C ILE A 15 -31.56 18.37 -10.20
N GLU A 16 -32.84 18.39 -9.91
CA GLU A 16 -33.89 18.07 -10.86
C GLU A 16 -33.79 18.90 -12.14
N LYS A 17 -33.59 20.21 -12.00
CA LYS A 17 -33.45 21.15 -13.16
C LYS A 17 -32.24 20.81 -14.03
N VAL A 18 -31.11 20.47 -13.44
CA VAL A 18 -29.89 20.11 -14.20
C VAL A 18 -30.09 18.77 -14.93
N LEU A 19 -30.70 17.79 -14.29
CA LEU A 19 -30.92 16.48 -14.89
C LEU A 19 -31.98 16.51 -16.00
N THR A 20 -33.11 17.20 -15.78
CA THR A 20 -34.30 17.14 -16.68
C THR A 20 -34.50 18.41 -17.53
N GLY A 21 -33.83 19.51 -17.19
CA GLY A 21 -34.07 20.85 -17.80
C GLY A 21 -35.30 21.55 -17.28
N ALA A 22 -36.07 20.93 -16.39
CA ALA A 22 -37.32 21.47 -15.81
C ALA A 22 -37.34 21.26 -14.29
N SER A 23 -38.23 21.94 -13.56
CA SER A 23 -38.48 21.70 -12.15
C SER A 23 -39.96 21.47 -11.93
N SER A 24 -40.31 20.50 -11.11
CA SER A 24 -41.68 20.17 -10.71
C SER A 24 -42.40 21.38 -10.07
N GLU A 25 -41.67 22.28 -9.41
CA GLU A 25 -42.22 23.52 -8.82
C GLU A 25 -42.73 24.52 -9.86
N ASN A 26 -42.11 24.54 -11.06
CA ASN A 26 -42.51 25.44 -12.13
C ASN A 26 -43.68 24.90 -12.96
N ILE A 27 -43.86 23.58 -13.01
CA ILE A 27 -44.93 22.93 -13.77
C ILE A 27 -46.29 23.12 -13.07
N GLY A 28 -46.34 23.27 -11.75
CA GLY A 28 -47.54 23.52 -10.98
C GLY A 28 -48.18 24.88 -11.22
N ASN A 29 -47.46 25.84 -11.80
CA ASN A 29 -47.94 27.19 -12.13
C ASN A 29 -48.41 27.35 -13.57
N ASP A 30 -48.01 26.46 -14.47
CA ASP A 30 -48.48 26.44 -15.86
C ASP A 30 -49.59 25.39 -16.05
N LEU A 31 -50.81 25.81 -15.76
CA LEU A 31 -52.02 24.97 -15.83
C LEU A 31 -52.43 24.56 -17.25
N MET A 32 -51.53 24.67 -18.22
CA MET A 32 -51.83 24.42 -19.64
C MET A 32 -51.01 23.30 -20.32
N VAL A 33 -50.30 22.47 -19.57
CA VAL A 33 -49.62 21.30 -20.18
C VAL A 33 -50.38 20.04 -19.80
N VAL A 34 -51.51 19.86 -20.45
CA VAL A 34 -52.29 18.65 -20.36
C VAL A 34 -51.78 17.64 -21.39
N SER A 35 -51.42 16.47 -20.88
CA SER A 35 -51.43 15.17 -21.54
C SER A 35 -50.64 14.94 -22.82
N GLU A 36 -49.31 15.05 -22.76
CA GLU A 36 -48.48 14.15 -23.58
C GLU A 36 -47.44 13.50 -22.68
N PRO A 37 -47.44 12.17 -22.52
CA PRO A 37 -46.78 11.51 -21.42
C PRO A 37 -45.25 11.36 -21.53
N ALA A 38 -44.63 11.59 -22.66
CA ALA A 38 -43.27 11.16 -22.85
C ALA A 38 -42.30 12.12 -23.54
N ALA A 39 -42.79 13.11 -24.29
CA ALA A 39 -41.95 13.85 -25.24
C ALA A 39 -41.36 15.15 -24.71
N ILE A 40 -41.81 15.66 -23.55
CA ILE A 40 -41.67 17.08 -23.24
C ILE A 40 -40.35 17.43 -22.52
N TYR A 41 -39.64 16.49 -21.85
CA TYR A 41 -38.50 16.86 -21.00
C TYR A 41 -37.25 16.03 -21.24
N ARG A 42 -36.65 16.16 -22.43
CA ARG A 42 -35.28 15.72 -22.73
C ARG A 42 -34.35 16.90 -22.93
N SER A 43 -34.36 17.83 -22.01
CA SER A 43 -33.35 18.91 -21.90
C SER A 43 -32.43 18.63 -20.68
N GLY A 44 -31.44 19.40 -20.46
CA GLY A 44 -30.45 19.15 -19.42
C GLY A 44 -29.60 17.92 -19.72
N ASN A 45 -29.40 17.03 -18.75
CA ASN A 45 -28.61 15.80 -18.92
C ASN A 45 -29.41 14.63 -19.54
N GLY A 46 -30.57 14.90 -20.14
CA GLY A 46 -31.38 13.93 -20.87
C GLY A 46 -32.23 13.00 -20.00
N PHE A 47 -32.54 13.41 -18.76
CA PHE A 47 -33.44 12.69 -17.87
C PHE A 47 -34.87 13.12 -18.05
N TYR A 48 -35.78 12.19 -17.82
CA TYR A 48 -37.19 12.49 -17.67
C TYR A 48 -37.53 12.87 -16.23
N LEU A 49 -38.46 13.74 -16.05
CA LEU A 49 -39.07 14.04 -14.78
C LEU A 49 -40.02 12.91 -14.37
N GLY A 50 -39.77 12.26 -13.22
CA GLY A 50 -40.61 11.21 -12.67
C GLY A 50 -41.72 11.77 -11.77
N LYS A 51 -42.73 10.95 -11.50
CA LYS A 51 -43.82 11.25 -10.56
C LYS A 51 -43.78 10.28 -9.38
N ALA A 52 -43.80 10.77 -8.16
CA ALA A 52 -43.76 9.92 -6.96
C ALA A 52 -44.92 8.89 -6.90
N ASN A 53 -46.05 9.18 -7.48
CA ASN A 53 -47.20 8.26 -7.55
C ASN A 53 -47.03 7.12 -8.51
N ASP A 54 -46.08 7.17 -9.46
CA ASP A 54 -45.79 6.11 -10.41
C ASP A 54 -44.87 5.02 -9.80
N PHE A 55 -44.33 5.29 -8.59
CA PHE A 55 -43.44 4.38 -7.89
C PHE A 55 -44.26 3.26 -7.18
N ASN A 56 -43.95 2.03 -7.50
CA ASN A 56 -44.48 0.85 -6.81
C ASN A 56 -43.52 0.37 -5.73
N PRO A 57 -43.82 0.62 -4.43
CA PRO A 57 -42.91 0.27 -3.34
C PRO A 57 -42.71 -1.24 -3.15
N LYS A 58 -43.65 -2.09 -3.56
CA LYS A 58 -43.54 -3.56 -3.47
C LYS A 58 -42.40 -4.09 -4.34
N TYR A 59 -42.25 -3.54 -5.53
CA TYR A 59 -41.24 -3.99 -6.50
C TYR A 59 -40.05 -3.02 -6.62
N ALA A 60 -40.13 -1.87 -5.96
CA ALA A 60 -39.17 -0.76 -6.03
C ALA A 60 -38.90 -0.31 -7.48
N LEU A 61 -39.96 -0.05 -8.21
CA LEU A 61 -39.97 0.33 -9.62
C LEU A 61 -40.78 1.61 -9.82
N ASP A 62 -40.36 2.49 -10.71
CA ASP A 62 -41.29 3.38 -11.43
C ASP A 62 -42.02 2.53 -12.46
N GLU A 63 -43.21 2.10 -12.09
CA GLU A 63 -43.92 1.07 -12.84
C GLU A 63 -44.39 1.57 -14.19
N ASN A 64 -44.77 2.83 -14.30
CA ASN A 64 -45.19 3.42 -15.56
C ASN A 64 -44.06 3.46 -16.59
N ARG A 65 -42.87 3.89 -16.18
CA ARG A 65 -41.68 3.92 -17.06
C ARG A 65 -41.19 2.51 -17.39
N PHE A 66 -41.25 1.59 -16.45
CA PHE A 66 -40.86 0.20 -16.70
C PHE A 66 -41.74 -0.43 -17.82
N TRP A 67 -43.07 -0.24 -17.75
CA TRP A 67 -43.94 -0.75 -18.79
C TRP A 67 -43.78 0.04 -20.11
N HIS A 68 -43.65 1.35 -20.05
CA HIS A 68 -43.43 2.17 -21.24
C HIS A 68 -42.17 1.73 -21.98
N PHE A 69 -41.07 1.52 -21.28
CA PHE A 69 -39.85 1.03 -21.88
C PHE A 69 -40.03 -0.35 -22.56
N LEU A 70 -40.61 -1.31 -21.87
CA LEU A 70 -40.80 -2.65 -22.43
C LEU A 70 -41.79 -2.64 -23.60
N GLU A 71 -42.88 -1.91 -23.50
CA GLU A 71 -43.87 -1.81 -24.54
C GLU A 71 -43.36 -1.11 -25.80
N ASN A 72 -42.49 -0.14 -25.69
CA ASN A 72 -41.91 0.55 -26.84
C ASN A 72 -40.74 -0.21 -27.48
N THR A 73 -40.02 -1.02 -26.74
CA THR A 73 -38.75 -1.58 -27.24
C THR A 73 -38.84 -3.10 -27.46
N GLN A 74 -39.77 -3.85 -26.83
CA GLN A 74 -39.74 -5.31 -26.77
C GLN A 74 -41.16 -5.91 -26.90
N LYS A 75 -41.95 -5.39 -27.82
CA LYS A 75 -43.31 -5.82 -28.07
C LYS A 75 -43.44 -7.31 -28.37
N GLU A 76 -42.49 -7.87 -29.13
CA GLU A 76 -42.51 -9.29 -29.51
C GLU A 76 -42.36 -10.18 -28.28
N GLU A 77 -41.44 -9.87 -27.39
CA GLU A 77 -41.22 -10.60 -26.15
C GLU A 77 -42.44 -10.51 -25.21
N LEU A 78 -43.05 -9.31 -25.10
CA LEU A 78 -44.27 -9.13 -24.32
C LEU A 78 -45.45 -9.94 -24.91
N ASN A 79 -45.55 -10.03 -26.22
CA ASN A 79 -46.66 -10.78 -26.88
C ASN A 79 -46.60 -12.27 -26.59
N LYS A 80 -45.45 -12.87 -26.32
CA LYS A 80 -45.34 -14.27 -25.87
C LYS A 80 -46.11 -14.49 -24.57
N LEU A 81 -46.11 -13.54 -23.66
CA LEU A 81 -46.68 -13.61 -22.32
C LEU A 81 -48.12 -13.05 -22.23
N LYS A 82 -48.49 -12.09 -23.11
CA LYS A 82 -49.82 -11.44 -23.09
C LYS A 82 -51.02 -12.38 -23.27
N ARG A 83 -50.78 -13.65 -23.61
CA ARG A 83 -51.82 -14.68 -23.66
C ARG A 83 -52.40 -15.01 -22.26
N ALA A 84 -51.65 -14.78 -21.18
CA ALA A 84 -52.09 -14.94 -19.80
C ALA A 84 -52.67 -13.62 -19.27
N ALA A 85 -53.79 -13.66 -18.57
CA ALA A 85 -54.41 -12.44 -18.00
C ALA A 85 -53.53 -11.75 -16.95
N ASP A 86 -52.67 -12.51 -16.28
CA ASP A 86 -51.78 -12.11 -15.20
C ASP A 86 -50.33 -11.84 -15.65
N TRP A 87 -50.10 -11.64 -16.94
CA TRP A 87 -48.78 -11.52 -17.53
C TRP A 87 -47.90 -10.43 -16.89
N LYS A 88 -48.48 -9.25 -16.55
CA LYS A 88 -47.76 -8.18 -15.85
C LYS A 88 -47.28 -8.65 -14.47
N LEU A 89 -48.15 -9.30 -13.70
CA LEU A 89 -47.80 -9.80 -12.38
C LEU A 89 -46.73 -10.89 -12.46
N LYS A 90 -46.79 -11.80 -13.44
CA LYS A 90 -45.72 -12.79 -13.66
C LYS A 90 -44.37 -12.17 -13.90
N ILE A 91 -44.29 -11.09 -14.73
CA ILE A 91 -43.02 -10.35 -14.97
C ILE A 91 -42.51 -9.70 -13.68
N LEU A 92 -43.36 -8.98 -12.93
CA LEU A 92 -42.98 -8.29 -11.71
C LEU A 92 -42.54 -9.26 -10.61
N GLU A 93 -43.23 -10.34 -10.40
CA GLU A 93 -42.84 -11.35 -9.40
C GLU A 93 -41.57 -12.11 -9.79
N ARG A 94 -41.40 -12.40 -11.09
CA ARG A 94 -40.14 -12.95 -11.58
C ARG A 94 -38.99 -12.00 -11.41
N PHE A 95 -39.19 -10.72 -11.74
CA PHE A 95 -38.22 -9.65 -11.53
C PHE A 95 -37.81 -9.59 -10.04
N ASP A 96 -38.75 -9.49 -9.13
CA ASP A 96 -38.50 -9.41 -7.70
C ASP A 96 -37.68 -10.61 -7.17
N ARG A 97 -38.09 -11.82 -7.59
CA ARG A 97 -37.40 -13.07 -7.23
C ARG A 97 -35.95 -13.10 -7.73
N MET A 98 -35.72 -12.64 -8.96
CA MET A 98 -34.42 -12.64 -9.59
C MET A 98 -33.53 -11.58 -8.97
N VAL A 99 -34.05 -10.37 -8.63
CA VAL A 99 -33.33 -9.35 -7.92
C VAL A 99 -32.91 -9.81 -6.53
N LYS A 100 -33.80 -10.42 -5.75
CA LYS A 100 -33.50 -11.02 -4.44
C LYS A 100 -32.41 -12.08 -4.51
N LYS A 101 -32.33 -12.82 -5.60
CA LYS A 101 -31.36 -13.91 -5.78
C LYS A 101 -30.01 -13.43 -6.27
N TYR A 102 -29.97 -12.51 -7.24
CA TYR A 102 -28.75 -12.17 -7.97
C TYR A 102 -28.34 -10.69 -7.89
N GLY A 103 -29.22 -9.83 -7.40
CA GLY A 103 -29.08 -8.39 -7.44
C GLY A 103 -29.41 -7.77 -8.79
N ILE A 104 -29.77 -6.48 -8.77
CA ILE A 104 -30.22 -5.74 -9.95
C ILE A 104 -29.14 -5.61 -11.02
N LEU A 105 -27.86 -5.49 -10.61
CA LEU A 105 -26.73 -5.34 -11.54
C LEU A 105 -26.68 -6.46 -12.59
N ARG A 106 -26.94 -7.70 -12.16
CA ARG A 106 -26.97 -8.84 -13.09
C ARG A 106 -28.09 -8.72 -14.09
N LEU A 107 -29.28 -8.29 -13.64
CA LEU A 107 -30.46 -8.15 -14.50
C LEU A 107 -30.25 -7.03 -15.52
N LEU A 108 -29.67 -5.90 -15.11
CA LEU A 108 -29.34 -4.80 -16.03
C LEU A 108 -28.37 -5.23 -17.13
N ARG A 109 -27.42 -6.12 -16.81
CA ARG A 109 -26.40 -6.59 -17.77
C ARG A 109 -26.84 -7.76 -18.62
N LYS A 110 -27.66 -8.67 -18.06
CA LYS A 110 -28.04 -9.96 -18.72
C LYS A 110 -29.50 -10.08 -19.08
N GLY A 111 -30.32 -9.10 -18.67
CA GLY A 111 -31.75 -9.16 -18.88
C GLY A 111 -32.51 -10.04 -17.90
N LEU A 112 -33.79 -10.18 -18.12
CA LEU A 112 -34.74 -10.94 -17.35
C LEU A 112 -35.44 -12.01 -18.22
N GLU A 113 -35.30 -13.26 -17.84
CA GLU A 113 -36.01 -14.38 -18.45
C GLU A 113 -37.31 -14.67 -17.70
N VAL A 114 -38.41 -14.68 -18.41
CA VAL A 114 -39.74 -15.01 -17.91
C VAL A 114 -40.37 -16.00 -18.85
N GLU A 115 -40.52 -17.26 -18.44
CA GLU A 115 -40.97 -18.35 -19.32
C GLU A 115 -40.09 -18.42 -20.60
N ASP A 116 -40.67 -18.23 -21.79
CA ASP A 116 -39.98 -18.22 -23.08
C ASP A 116 -39.62 -16.80 -23.59
N ALA A 117 -39.89 -15.78 -22.79
CA ALA A 117 -39.55 -14.39 -23.11
C ALA A 117 -38.26 -13.96 -22.44
N HIS A 118 -37.46 -13.18 -23.16
CA HIS A 118 -36.22 -12.57 -22.68
C HIS A 118 -36.25 -11.05 -22.80
N PHE A 119 -36.21 -10.35 -21.66
CA PHE A 119 -36.26 -8.89 -21.61
C PHE A 119 -34.91 -8.28 -21.35
N THR A 120 -34.46 -7.41 -22.25
CA THR A 120 -33.32 -6.51 -22.03
C THR A 120 -33.75 -5.37 -21.10
N LEU A 121 -33.10 -5.22 -19.95
CA LEU A 121 -33.47 -4.18 -18.97
C LEU A 121 -32.64 -2.91 -19.08
N LEU A 122 -31.49 -2.96 -19.76
CA LEU A 122 -30.65 -1.82 -20.09
C LEU A 122 -29.96 -2.07 -21.42
N TYR A 123 -30.19 -1.22 -22.41
CA TYR A 123 -29.39 -1.22 -23.65
C TYR A 123 -28.02 -0.61 -23.38
N GLN A 124 -27.00 -1.30 -23.83
CA GLN A 124 -25.60 -0.97 -23.54
C GLN A 124 -25.16 0.35 -24.18
N LEU A 125 -24.23 1.02 -23.49
CA LEU A 125 -23.54 2.20 -24.02
C LEU A 125 -22.77 1.81 -25.30
N PRO A 126 -23.04 2.45 -26.44
CA PRO A 126 -22.38 2.11 -27.68
C PRO A 126 -20.90 2.49 -27.68
N MET A 127 -20.06 1.66 -28.29
CA MET A 127 -18.69 1.99 -28.65
C MET A 127 -18.66 2.84 -29.95
N ALA A 128 -17.53 3.47 -30.23
CA ALA A 128 -17.36 4.23 -31.49
C ALA A 128 -17.64 3.35 -32.72
N SER A 129 -17.23 2.09 -32.70
CA SER A 129 -17.42 1.10 -33.77
C SER A 129 -18.81 0.42 -33.79
N SER A 130 -19.68 0.75 -32.84
CA SER A 130 -21.00 0.12 -32.74
C SER A 130 -21.88 0.49 -33.94
N SER A 131 -22.70 -0.47 -34.37
CA SER A 131 -23.68 -0.27 -35.41
C SER A 131 -24.70 0.82 -35.06
N HIS A 132 -25.38 1.39 -36.05
CA HIS A 132 -26.46 2.35 -35.83
C HIS A 132 -27.56 1.76 -34.93
N THR A 133 -27.89 0.50 -35.12
CA THR A 133 -28.91 -0.20 -34.30
C THR A 133 -28.54 -0.19 -32.80
N VAL A 134 -27.28 -0.40 -32.44
CA VAL A 134 -26.82 -0.36 -31.05
C VAL A 134 -26.91 1.07 -30.50
N LYS A 135 -26.52 2.06 -31.28
CA LYS A 135 -26.63 3.50 -30.93
C LYS A 135 -28.09 3.89 -30.72
N ASP A 136 -28.96 3.53 -31.66
CA ASP A 136 -30.41 3.81 -31.60
C ASP A 136 -31.06 3.08 -30.42
N ASN A 137 -30.64 1.89 -30.11
CA ASN A 137 -31.15 1.17 -28.92
C ASN A 137 -30.74 1.85 -27.62
N PHE A 138 -29.50 2.33 -27.50
CA PHE A 138 -29.07 3.08 -26.31
C PHE A 138 -29.96 4.29 -26.07
N GLU A 139 -30.33 5.03 -27.16
CA GLU A 139 -31.20 6.20 -27.10
C GLU A 139 -32.62 5.88 -26.59
N LYS A 140 -33.06 4.64 -26.68
CA LYS A 140 -34.38 4.17 -26.17
C LYS A 140 -34.39 3.97 -24.65
N ASN A 141 -33.20 3.96 -23.96
CA ASN A 141 -33.21 3.91 -22.52
C ASN A 141 -33.80 5.19 -21.92
N GLU A 142 -34.62 4.99 -20.89
CA GLU A 142 -35.28 6.06 -20.15
C GLU A 142 -34.59 6.29 -18.82
N PHE A 143 -33.79 7.35 -18.74
CA PHE A 143 -33.22 7.83 -17.47
C PHE A 143 -34.21 8.80 -16.84
N SER A 144 -34.54 8.64 -15.57
CA SER A 144 -35.46 9.53 -14.88
C SER A 144 -35.06 9.80 -13.44
N VAL A 145 -35.50 10.92 -12.88
CA VAL A 145 -35.34 11.28 -11.49
C VAL A 145 -36.66 11.67 -10.88
N THR A 146 -36.92 11.16 -9.67
CA THR A 146 -38.17 11.39 -8.95
C THR A 146 -37.83 11.89 -7.54
N ARG A 147 -38.53 12.96 -7.14
CA ARG A 147 -38.43 13.55 -5.77
C ARG A 147 -39.47 12.90 -4.87
N GLN A 148 -39.20 12.90 -3.54
CA GLN A 148 -40.11 12.55 -2.47
C GLN A 148 -40.79 11.20 -2.69
N VAL A 149 -39.93 10.16 -2.89
CA VAL A 149 -40.38 8.80 -3.24
C VAL A 149 -40.84 8.05 -1.98
N ARG A 150 -42.16 7.73 -1.91
CA ARG A 150 -42.76 6.94 -0.82
C ARG A 150 -42.40 5.48 -0.97
N TYR A 151 -41.39 5.06 -0.22
CA TYR A 151 -40.77 3.74 -0.39
C TYR A 151 -41.26 2.68 0.61
N ASN A 152 -41.82 3.14 1.76
CA ASN A 152 -42.18 2.25 2.85
C ASN A 152 -43.63 1.78 2.73
N LEU A 153 -43.81 0.46 2.66
CA LEU A 153 -45.11 -0.21 2.57
C LEU A 153 -45.93 -0.09 3.86
N ASP A 154 -45.24 -0.01 5.01
CA ASP A 154 -45.84 0.00 6.34
C ASP A 154 -46.09 1.42 6.84
N ASN A 155 -45.32 2.41 6.33
CA ASN A 155 -45.43 3.82 6.69
C ASN A 155 -45.36 4.74 5.46
N LEU A 156 -46.49 5.06 4.89
CA LEU A 156 -46.60 5.90 3.69
C LEU A 156 -46.13 7.38 3.86
N ARG A 157 -45.72 7.77 5.08
CA ARG A 157 -45.15 9.10 5.34
C ARG A 157 -43.63 9.13 5.19
N GLU A 158 -43.00 7.99 5.08
CA GLU A 158 -41.56 7.94 4.87
C GLU A 158 -41.24 8.05 3.38
N GLU A 159 -40.43 9.04 3.07
CA GLU A 159 -40.03 9.39 1.72
C GLU A 159 -38.50 9.47 1.63
N ILE A 160 -37.95 9.01 0.51
CA ILE A 160 -36.55 9.28 0.10
C ILE A 160 -36.56 10.56 -0.70
N ASP A 161 -35.65 11.50 -0.42
CA ASP A 161 -35.64 12.82 -1.02
C ASP A 161 -35.56 12.77 -2.55
N MET A 162 -34.65 11.93 -3.12
CA MET A 162 -34.60 11.69 -4.57
C MET A 162 -34.18 10.24 -4.90
N VAL A 163 -34.73 9.73 -6.01
CA VAL A 163 -34.34 8.43 -6.58
C VAL A 163 -34.07 8.59 -8.07
N VAL A 164 -32.95 8.05 -8.51
CA VAL A 164 -32.55 7.97 -9.92
C VAL A 164 -32.90 6.61 -10.48
N PHE A 165 -33.59 6.62 -11.64
CA PHE A 165 -34.06 5.40 -12.31
C PHE A 165 -33.46 5.27 -13.71
N VAL A 166 -33.36 4.02 -14.17
CA VAL A 166 -33.10 3.67 -15.56
C VAL A 166 -34.14 2.66 -15.98
N ASN A 167 -34.93 2.99 -17.02
CA ASN A 167 -36.04 2.15 -17.52
C ASN A 167 -37.02 1.75 -16.40
N GLY A 168 -37.31 2.68 -15.50
CA GLY A 168 -38.14 2.47 -14.32
C GLY A 168 -37.48 1.72 -13.15
N ILE A 169 -36.26 1.24 -13.30
CA ILE A 169 -35.52 0.49 -12.28
C ILE A 169 -34.71 1.45 -11.42
N ALA A 170 -34.85 1.38 -10.09
CA ALA A 170 -34.10 2.22 -9.16
C ALA A 170 -32.60 1.89 -9.17
N ILE A 171 -31.75 2.89 -9.43
CA ILE A 171 -30.30 2.77 -9.51
C ILE A 171 -29.62 3.40 -8.31
N ALA A 172 -30.01 4.63 -7.95
CA ALA A 172 -29.44 5.36 -6.84
C ALA A 172 -30.52 6.06 -6.00
N THR A 173 -30.36 6.08 -4.69
CA THR A 173 -31.17 6.87 -3.77
C THR A 173 -30.31 7.98 -3.18
N LEU A 174 -30.92 9.15 -2.92
CA LEU A 174 -30.25 10.33 -2.38
C LEU A 174 -31.03 10.84 -1.16
N GLU A 175 -30.34 11.04 -0.05
CA GLU A 175 -30.78 11.86 1.08
C GLU A 175 -30.02 13.17 1.04
N LEU A 176 -30.76 14.27 0.96
CA LEU A 176 -30.22 15.59 0.71
C LEU A 176 -30.25 16.41 2.00
N LYS A 177 -29.19 17.17 2.25
CA LYS A 177 -29.09 18.11 3.35
C LYS A 177 -28.58 19.45 2.85
N ASN A 178 -28.99 20.49 3.50
CA ASN A 178 -28.56 21.85 3.13
C ASN A 178 -27.86 22.53 4.31
N GLN A 179 -26.58 22.88 4.11
CA GLN A 179 -25.77 23.52 5.15
C GLN A 179 -26.35 24.89 5.64
N TRP A 180 -27.09 25.57 4.79
CA TRP A 180 -27.76 26.80 5.18
C TRP A 180 -28.85 26.60 6.26
N THR A 181 -29.33 25.37 6.44
CA THR A 181 -30.22 24.96 7.51
C THR A 181 -29.50 24.36 8.73
N GLY A 182 -28.15 24.38 8.75
CA GLY A 182 -27.33 23.79 9.80
C GLY A 182 -27.18 22.25 9.69
N GLN A 183 -27.65 21.66 8.61
CA GLN A 183 -27.55 20.19 8.39
C GLN A 183 -26.52 19.86 7.30
N ASN A 184 -25.86 18.72 7.46
CA ASN A 184 -24.87 18.23 6.50
C ASN A 184 -25.02 16.73 6.21
N ALA A 185 -24.46 16.29 5.09
CA ALA A 185 -24.53 14.91 4.64
C ALA A 185 -23.85 13.93 5.61
N LYS A 186 -22.68 14.30 6.13
CA LYS A 186 -21.85 13.45 6.99
C LYS A 186 -22.53 13.05 8.30
N VAL A 187 -23.20 13.99 8.96
CA VAL A 187 -23.83 13.76 10.26
C VAL A 187 -25.30 13.40 10.07
N HIS A 188 -26.06 14.24 9.35
CA HIS A 188 -27.53 14.16 9.30
C HIS A 188 -28.03 13.21 8.20
N GLY A 189 -27.49 13.30 6.97
CA GLY A 189 -27.88 12.44 5.87
C GLY A 189 -27.52 10.96 6.12
N ILE A 190 -26.30 10.71 6.62
CA ILE A 190 -25.87 9.35 7.00
C ILE A 190 -26.69 8.82 8.16
N LYS A 191 -27.00 9.66 9.17
CA LYS A 191 -27.85 9.29 10.31
C LYS A 191 -29.22 8.84 9.86
N GLN A 192 -29.80 9.54 8.88
CA GLN A 192 -31.12 9.24 8.32
C GLN A 192 -31.16 7.81 7.76
N TYR A 193 -30.20 7.43 6.92
CA TYR A 193 -30.08 6.04 6.41
C TYR A 193 -29.83 5.00 7.51
N LYS A 194 -29.09 5.36 8.55
CA LYS A 194 -28.71 4.39 9.61
C LYS A 194 -29.83 4.11 10.60
N TYR A 195 -30.62 5.13 10.94
CA TYR A 195 -31.51 5.06 12.08
C TYR A 195 -32.96 5.37 11.77
N ASP A 196 -33.22 6.23 10.77
CA ASP A 196 -34.55 6.74 10.52
C ASP A 196 -35.25 6.05 9.35
N ARG A 197 -34.50 5.31 8.50
CA ARG A 197 -35.02 4.59 7.34
C ARG A 197 -35.18 3.10 7.63
N ASP A 198 -36.32 2.52 7.24
CA ASP A 198 -36.54 1.07 7.34
C ASP A 198 -35.86 0.34 6.17
N ILE A 199 -34.66 -0.20 6.47
CA ILE A 199 -33.84 -0.94 5.49
C ILE A 199 -34.43 -2.31 5.06
N ARG A 200 -35.52 -2.75 5.69
CA ARG A 200 -36.23 -3.99 5.31
C ARG A 200 -37.12 -3.78 4.10
N GLN A 201 -37.46 -2.53 3.79
CA GLN A 201 -38.30 -2.17 2.65
C GLN A 201 -37.58 -2.44 1.31
N PRO A 202 -38.30 -2.88 0.26
CA PRO A 202 -37.68 -3.36 -0.99
C PRO A 202 -36.64 -2.40 -1.58
N LEU A 203 -36.89 -1.10 -1.66
CA LEU A 203 -35.98 -0.12 -2.25
C LEU A 203 -34.60 -0.10 -1.59
N LEU A 204 -34.55 -0.28 -0.27
CA LEU A 204 -33.35 -0.18 0.54
C LEU A 204 -32.65 -1.51 0.79
N GLN A 205 -33.26 -2.64 0.35
CA GLN A 205 -32.64 -3.96 0.45
C GLN A 205 -31.39 -4.09 -0.41
N PHE A 206 -30.36 -4.75 0.11
CA PHE A 206 -29.12 -4.98 -0.61
C PHE A 206 -29.33 -5.62 -1.99
N GLY A 207 -28.74 -5.01 -3.00
CA GLY A 207 -28.83 -5.46 -4.39
C GLY A 207 -30.08 -5.00 -5.14
N ARG A 208 -30.95 -4.20 -4.54
CA ARG A 208 -32.13 -3.60 -5.20
C ARG A 208 -31.75 -2.27 -5.88
N ALA A 209 -31.21 -1.31 -5.16
CA ALA A 209 -30.49 -0.17 -5.71
C ALA A 209 -28.98 -0.49 -5.75
N ILE A 210 -28.23 0.20 -6.63
CA ILE A 210 -26.79 0.01 -6.76
C ILE A 210 -26.05 0.79 -5.68
N VAL A 211 -26.51 2.01 -5.35
CA VAL A 211 -25.84 2.92 -4.44
C VAL A 211 -26.83 3.83 -3.72
N HIS A 212 -26.49 4.20 -2.50
CA HIS A 212 -27.20 5.15 -1.65
C HIS A 212 -26.27 6.32 -1.36
N PHE A 213 -26.69 7.54 -1.67
CA PHE A 213 -25.93 8.77 -1.46
C PHE A 213 -26.52 9.63 -0.34
N ALA A 214 -25.66 10.12 0.56
CA ALA A 214 -25.96 11.25 1.43
C ALA A 214 -25.22 12.46 0.86
N VAL A 215 -25.94 13.53 0.55
CA VAL A 215 -25.44 14.67 -0.23
C VAL A 215 -25.80 15.97 0.47
N ASP A 216 -24.86 16.90 0.53
CA ASP A 216 -25.15 18.31 0.83
C ASP A 216 -24.53 19.24 -0.24
N THR A 217 -24.55 20.52 0.00
CA THR A 217 -24.01 21.52 -0.93
C THR A 217 -22.50 21.41 -1.14
N ASP A 218 -21.78 20.77 -0.21
CA ASP A 218 -20.32 20.73 -0.18
C ASP A 218 -19.74 19.32 -0.38
N GLU A 219 -20.38 18.29 0.22
CA GLU A 219 -19.82 16.93 0.27
C GLU A 219 -20.83 15.85 -0.15
N VAL A 220 -20.29 14.73 -0.63
CA VAL A 220 -21.05 13.55 -1.04
C VAL A 220 -20.50 12.32 -0.34
N TYR A 221 -21.38 11.49 0.22
CA TYR A 221 -21.04 10.19 0.82
C TYR A 221 -21.87 9.09 0.17
N MET A 222 -21.28 7.91 -0.03
CA MET A 222 -21.94 6.79 -0.67
C MET A 222 -21.90 5.52 0.17
N CYS A 223 -22.95 4.70 0.04
CA CYS A 223 -23.04 3.37 0.63
C CYS A 223 -23.67 2.41 -0.39
N THR A 224 -23.14 1.19 -0.51
CA THR A 224 -23.68 0.16 -1.40
C THR A 224 -24.48 -0.91 -0.66
N LYS A 225 -24.42 -0.93 0.68
CA LYS A 225 -25.15 -1.88 1.52
C LYS A 225 -25.59 -1.22 2.81
N LEU A 226 -26.87 -1.03 2.98
CA LEU A 226 -27.44 -0.56 4.22
C LEU A 226 -27.60 -1.71 5.21
N GLU A 227 -27.09 -1.55 6.42
CA GLU A 227 -27.13 -2.49 7.54
C GLU A 227 -27.53 -1.83 8.87
N GLY A 228 -28.35 -0.80 8.80
CA GLY A 228 -28.74 0.05 9.95
C GLY A 228 -27.53 0.80 10.50
N ASP A 229 -27.31 0.72 11.82
CA ASP A 229 -26.17 1.34 12.51
C ASP A 229 -24.80 0.92 11.95
N LYS A 230 -24.71 -0.29 11.36
CA LYS A 230 -23.50 -0.86 10.75
C LYS A 230 -23.27 -0.42 9.31
N SER A 231 -24.17 0.36 8.72
CA SER A 231 -24.00 0.89 7.37
C SER A 231 -22.73 1.72 7.28
N PHE A 232 -21.91 1.44 6.25
CA PHE A 232 -20.63 2.10 6.06
C PHE A 232 -20.67 3.03 4.86
N PHE A 233 -20.57 4.35 5.15
CA PHE A 233 -20.56 5.38 4.14
C PHE A 233 -19.14 5.84 3.85
N LEU A 234 -18.81 5.88 2.57
CA LEU A 234 -17.51 6.33 2.06
C LEU A 234 -17.65 7.71 1.41
N PRO A 235 -16.68 8.62 1.60
CA PRO A 235 -16.67 9.87 0.86
C PRO A 235 -16.53 9.60 -0.64
N PHE A 236 -17.28 10.40 -1.42
CA PHE A 236 -17.29 10.35 -2.88
C PHE A 236 -16.94 11.74 -3.42
N ASN A 237 -15.83 12.32 -2.97
CA ASN A 237 -15.41 13.70 -3.21
C ASN A 237 -14.22 13.78 -4.16
N LYS A 238 -14.08 14.94 -4.86
CA LYS A 238 -12.98 15.20 -5.81
C LYS A 238 -11.63 15.33 -5.11
N GLY A 239 -11.62 15.82 -3.88
CA GLY A 239 -10.44 16.33 -3.21
C GLY A 239 -10.23 17.83 -3.50
N HIS A 240 -9.60 18.54 -2.54
CA HIS A 240 -9.27 19.96 -2.67
C HIS A 240 -7.94 20.25 -1.96
N ASN A 241 -7.00 20.93 -2.65
CA ASN A 241 -5.66 21.23 -2.12
C ASN A 241 -4.96 20.00 -1.53
N ASP A 242 -4.93 18.94 -2.31
CA ASP A 242 -4.38 17.62 -1.94
C ASP A 242 -5.02 16.98 -0.67
N GLY A 243 -6.12 17.54 -0.16
CA GLY A 243 -6.89 17.07 0.98
C GLY A 243 -8.32 16.68 0.63
N LYS A 244 -9.14 16.44 1.64
CA LYS A 244 -10.56 16.07 1.51
C LYS A 244 -11.42 17.19 0.93
N GLY A 245 -12.67 16.84 0.61
CA GLY A 245 -13.71 17.76 0.18
C GLY A 245 -13.76 17.98 -1.32
N ASN A 246 -14.35 19.08 -1.74
CA ASN A 246 -14.53 19.45 -3.14
C ASN A 246 -14.04 20.88 -3.39
N PRO A 247 -13.47 21.19 -4.56
CA PRO A 247 -13.06 22.55 -4.91
C PRO A 247 -14.27 23.48 -5.01
N PRO A 248 -14.10 24.79 -4.73
CA PRO A 248 -15.14 25.78 -4.98
C PRO A 248 -15.63 25.71 -6.42
N ASN A 249 -16.96 25.70 -6.59
CA ASN A 249 -17.58 25.77 -7.92
C ASN A 249 -18.13 27.19 -8.12
N PRO A 250 -17.57 28.00 -9.04
CA PRO A 250 -18.02 29.37 -9.28
C PRO A 250 -19.44 29.45 -9.88
N PHE A 251 -19.99 28.34 -10.37
CA PHE A 251 -21.29 28.30 -11.05
C PHE A 251 -22.37 27.53 -10.28
N GLY A 252 -22.06 26.98 -9.10
CA GLY A 252 -23.02 26.19 -8.33
C GLY A 252 -22.46 25.63 -7.02
N HIS A 253 -23.04 24.53 -6.57
CA HIS A 253 -22.60 23.84 -5.37
C HIS A 253 -21.29 23.07 -5.62
N LYS A 254 -20.45 22.90 -4.61
CA LYS A 254 -19.22 22.11 -4.70
C LYS A 254 -19.53 20.64 -5.02
N SER A 255 -20.69 20.14 -4.59
CA SER A 255 -21.17 18.77 -4.86
C SER A 255 -21.84 18.59 -6.24
N ALA A 256 -21.95 19.66 -7.05
CA ALA A 256 -22.69 19.64 -8.32
C ALA A 256 -22.17 18.64 -9.35
N TYR A 257 -20.90 18.26 -9.28
CA TYR A 257 -20.32 17.23 -10.15
C TYR A 257 -21.08 15.90 -10.09
N LEU A 258 -21.79 15.58 -8.98
CA LEU A 258 -22.56 14.34 -8.87
C LEU A 258 -23.66 14.30 -9.93
N TRP A 259 -24.40 15.38 -10.10
CA TRP A 259 -25.49 15.44 -11.09
C TRP A 259 -25.07 16.03 -12.44
N GLU A 260 -24.02 16.85 -12.48
CA GLU A 260 -23.52 17.46 -13.72
C GLU A 260 -22.59 16.52 -14.51
N GLU A 261 -21.84 15.60 -13.84
CA GLU A 261 -20.85 14.75 -14.47
C GLU A 261 -21.16 13.26 -14.26
N VAL A 262 -21.46 12.84 -12.99
CA VAL A 262 -21.59 11.40 -12.64
C VAL A 262 -22.93 10.86 -13.13
N PHE A 263 -24.02 11.61 -12.99
CA PHE A 263 -25.36 11.18 -13.41
C PHE A 263 -25.70 11.51 -14.87
N LYS A 264 -24.75 12.00 -15.69
CA LYS A 264 -24.99 12.03 -17.14
C LYS A 264 -25.35 10.63 -17.64
N ARG A 265 -26.27 10.53 -18.59
CA ARG A 265 -26.78 9.24 -19.12
C ARG A 265 -25.66 8.28 -19.50
N GLU A 266 -24.71 8.77 -20.31
CA GLU A 266 -23.56 7.99 -20.78
C GLU A 266 -22.63 7.62 -19.61
N SER A 267 -22.44 8.54 -18.66
CA SER A 267 -21.62 8.33 -17.49
C SER A 267 -22.23 7.28 -16.55
N LEU A 268 -23.53 7.36 -16.29
CA LEU A 268 -24.23 6.40 -15.41
C LEU A 268 -24.28 5.01 -16.06
N ALA A 269 -24.55 4.95 -17.37
CA ALA A 269 -24.49 3.70 -18.13
C ALA A 269 -23.10 3.07 -18.09
N ASN A 270 -22.04 3.88 -18.29
CA ASN A 270 -20.65 3.44 -18.19
C ASN A 270 -20.32 2.91 -16.79
N ILE A 271 -20.79 3.58 -15.72
CA ILE A 271 -20.61 3.12 -14.32
C ILE A 271 -21.26 1.76 -14.12
N ILE A 272 -22.51 1.57 -14.56
CA ILE A 272 -23.24 0.31 -14.42
C ILE A 272 -22.56 -0.80 -15.22
N GLN A 273 -22.05 -0.51 -16.40
CA GLN A 273 -21.47 -1.54 -17.29
C GLN A 273 -20.04 -1.89 -16.89
N HIS A 274 -19.18 -0.89 -16.56
CA HIS A 274 -17.74 -1.07 -16.53
C HIS A 274 -17.09 -0.85 -15.17
N PHE A 275 -17.79 -0.26 -14.18
CA PHE A 275 -17.21 0.00 -12.87
C PHE A 275 -17.82 -0.81 -11.74
N VAL A 276 -19.15 -0.89 -11.66
CA VAL A 276 -19.81 -1.60 -10.57
C VAL A 276 -19.59 -3.09 -10.68
N ARG A 277 -19.27 -3.77 -9.58
CA ARG A 277 -19.08 -5.23 -9.54
C ARG A 277 -19.43 -5.82 -8.19
N PHE A 278 -19.78 -7.11 -8.19
CA PHE A 278 -19.84 -7.91 -6.97
C PHE A 278 -18.47 -8.54 -6.67
N ASP A 279 -18.10 -8.59 -5.40
CA ASP A 279 -16.99 -9.38 -4.87
C ASP A 279 -17.51 -10.55 -4.06
N GLY A 280 -16.79 -11.68 -4.10
CA GLY A 280 -17.23 -12.95 -3.53
C GLY A 280 -17.57 -13.97 -4.62
N LYS A 281 -17.70 -15.24 -4.25
CA LYS A 281 -17.99 -16.30 -5.21
C LYS A 281 -19.40 -16.14 -5.79
N ALA A 282 -19.56 -16.36 -7.09
CA ALA A 282 -20.85 -16.29 -7.77
C ALA A 282 -21.91 -17.27 -7.19
N THR A 283 -21.44 -18.32 -6.52
CA THR A 283 -22.27 -19.32 -5.82
C THR A 283 -22.73 -18.88 -4.44
N ASP A 284 -22.09 -17.84 -3.87
CA ASP A 284 -22.45 -17.34 -2.55
C ASP A 284 -23.80 -16.62 -2.58
N ALA A 285 -24.53 -16.69 -1.48
CA ALA A 285 -25.77 -15.92 -1.33
C ALA A 285 -25.48 -14.42 -1.46
N LEU A 286 -26.40 -13.67 -2.06
CA LEU A 286 -26.23 -12.24 -2.36
C LEU A 286 -25.79 -11.43 -1.13
N ASN A 287 -26.36 -11.69 0.04
CA ASN A 287 -26.07 -11.00 1.29
C ASN A 287 -24.64 -11.25 1.84
N LYS A 288 -23.95 -12.30 1.37
CA LYS A 288 -22.55 -12.60 1.71
C LYS A 288 -21.56 -11.93 0.76
N ARG A 289 -22.04 -11.41 -0.36
CA ARG A 289 -21.23 -10.71 -1.36
C ARG A 289 -21.15 -9.23 -1.02
N THR A 290 -20.14 -8.56 -1.56
CA THR A 290 -19.95 -7.10 -1.44
C THR A 290 -20.15 -6.48 -2.81
N LEU A 291 -20.95 -5.40 -2.89
CA LEU A 291 -21.10 -4.62 -4.11
C LEU A 291 -20.10 -3.46 -4.07
N PHE A 292 -19.18 -3.42 -5.03
CA PHE A 292 -18.25 -2.32 -5.22
C PHE A 292 -18.82 -1.30 -6.20
N PHE A 293 -18.88 -0.06 -5.74
CA PHE A 293 -19.07 1.13 -6.56
C PHE A 293 -17.75 1.90 -6.59
N PRO A 294 -17.30 2.48 -7.72
CA PRO A 294 -16.02 3.17 -7.78
C PRO A 294 -16.03 4.38 -6.85
N ARG A 295 -14.91 4.67 -6.19
CA ARG A 295 -14.71 5.97 -5.55
C ARG A 295 -14.43 7.03 -6.59
N TYR A 296 -14.63 8.29 -6.23
CA TYR A 296 -14.46 9.37 -7.20
C TYR A 296 -13.06 9.33 -7.85
N HIS A 297 -11.97 9.31 -7.05
CA HIS A 297 -10.61 9.28 -7.58
C HIS A 297 -10.31 8.06 -8.46
N GLN A 298 -10.93 6.91 -8.18
CA GLN A 298 -10.74 5.70 -8.99
C GLN A 298 -11.45 5.80 -10.33
N MET A 299 -12.65 6.36 -10.36
CA MET A 299 -13.39 6.65 -11.59
C MET A 299 -12.70 7.73 -12.40
N ASP A 300 -12.28 8.80 -11.75
CA ASP A 300 -11.65 9.97 -12.37
C ASP A 300 -10.33 9.60 -13.07
N VAL A 301 -9.44 8.85 -12.39
CA VAL A 301 -8.18 8.42 -13.01
C VAL A 301 -8.41 7.56 -14.26
N VAL A 302 -9.34 6.60 -14.20
CA VAL A 302 -9.63 5.74 -15.35
C VAL A 302 -10.16 6.58 -16.51
N ARG A 303 -11.14 7.46 -16.25
CA ARG A 303 -11.71 8.35 -17.27
C ARG A 303 -10.69 9.29 -17.87
N LYS A 304 -9.82 9.90 -17.07
CA LYS A 304 -8.73 10.77 -17.55
C LYS A 304 -7.77 10.02 -18.48
N ILE A 305 -7.39 8.78 -18.11
CA ILE A 305 -6.53 7.95 -18.96
C ILE A 305 -7.21 7.64 -20.29
N LEU A 306 -8.46 7.18 -20.26
CA LEU A 306 -9.21 6.84 -21.46
C LEU A 306 -9.36 8.06 -22.39
N ASN A 307 -9.77 9.20 -21.84
CA ASN A 307 -9.95 10.45 -22.59
C ASN A 307 -8.63 10.95 -23.19
N HIS A 308 -7.53 10.88 -22.41
CA HIS A 308 -6.23 11.30 -22.91
C HIS A 308 -5.75 10.37 -24.06
N ALA A 309 -5.87 9.05 -23.86
CA ALA A 309 -5.50 8.07 -24.88
C ALA A 309 -6.35 8.25 -26.17
N SER A 310 -7.66 8.43 -26.02
CA SER A 310 -8.57 8.65 -27.15
C SER A 310 -8.22 9.90 -27.97
N ARG A 311 -7.73 10.97 -27.33
CA ARG A 311 -7.38 12.24 -27.95
C ARG A 311 -5.96 12.28 -28.53
N ASN A 312 -5.03 11.58 -27.90
CA ASN A 312 -3.60 11.72 -28.20
C ASN A 312 -2.98 10.45 -28.82
N GLY A 313 -3.67 9.31 -28.81
CA GLY A 313 -3.20 8.05 -29.42
C GLY A 313 -2.28 7.24 -28.48
N VAL A 314 -1.41 6.43 -29.09
CA VAL A 314 -0.48 5.52 -28.41
C VAL A 314 0.89 6.19 -28.22
N GLY A 315 1.70 5.71 -27.28
CA GLY A 315 3.08 6.18 -27.07
C GLY A 315 3.25 7.12 -25.86
N HIS A 316 2.22 7.26 -25.02
CA HIS A 316 2.23 8.15 -23.85
C HIS A 316 2.55 7.42 -22.56
N THR A 317 3.11 8.15 -21.58
CA THR A 317 3.37 7.68 -20.24
C THR A 317 2.45 8.39 -19.24
N TYR A 318 1.99 7.63 -18.23
CA TYR A 318 1.08 8.12 -17.20
C TYR A 318 1.59 7.69 -15.82
N LEU A 319 1.93 8.63 -14.97
CA LEU A 319 2.22 8.38 -13.55
C LEU A 319 0.97 8.59 -12.72
N ILE A 320 0.52 7.54 -12.05
CA ILE A 320 -0.64 7.59 -11.16
C ILE A 320 -0.12 7.45 -9.73
N GLN A 321 -0.06 8.58 -9.00
CA GLN A 321 0.33 8.61 -7.60
C GLN A 321 -0.91 8.50 -6.73
N HIS A 322 -1.18 7.30 -6.24
CA HIS A 322 -2.27 7.02 -5.31
C HIS A 322 -1.73 6.42 -4.02
N SER A 323 -2.18 6.92 -2.87
CA SER A 323 -1.68 6.49 -1.56
C SER A 323 -1.77 4.97 -1.36
N ALA A 324 -0.92 4.43 -0.48
CA ALA A 324 -0.97 3.03 -0.11
C ALA A 324 -2.33 2.71 0.52
N GLY A 325 -3.02 1.69 0.02
CA GLY A 325 -4.34 1.34 0.53
C GLY A 325 -5.52 1.97 -0.21
N SER A 326 -5.30 2.92 -1.14
CA SER A 326 -6.35 3.61 -1.90
C SER A 326 -7.17 2.74 -2.87
N GLY A 327 -6.87 1.45 -2.97
CA GLY A 327 -7.57 0.55 -3.91
C GLY A 327 -7.05 0.61 -5.35
N LYS A 328 -5.74 0.88 -5.53
CA LYS A 328 -5.06 0.89 -6.85
C LYS A 328 -5.40 -0.31 -7.73
N SER A 329 -5.46 -1.52 -7.15
CA SER A 329 -5.78 -2.75 -7.89
C SER A 329 -7.14 -2.68 -8.60
N ASN A 330 -8.14 -2.01 -8.02
CA ASN A 330 -9.43 -1.78 -8.69
C ASN A 330 -9.28 -0.82 -9.88
N SER A 331 -8.55 0.30 -9.69
CA SER A 331 -8.29 1.26 -10.78
C SER A 331 -7.54 0.58 -11.93
N ILE A 332 -6.55 -0.26 -11.64
CA ILE A 332 -5.81 -1.07 -12.63
C ILE A 332 -6.77 -2.00 -13.38
N THR A 333 -7.63 -2.72 -12.65
CA THR A 333 -8.62 -3.63 -13.25
C THR A 333 -9.55 -2.88 -14.20
N TRP A 334 -10.11 -1.76 -13.77
CA TRP A 334 -11.03 -0.95 -14.58
C TRP A 334 -10.33 -0.29 -15.78
N ALA A 335 -9.09 0.19 -15.61
CA ALA A 335 -8.31 0.71 -16.72
C ALA A 335 -7.99 -0.38 -17.75
N ALA A 336 -7.53 -1.56 -17.30
CA ALA A 336 -7.19 -2.66 -18.20
C ALA A 336 -8.40 -3.12 -19.02
N TYR A 337 -9.57 -3.21 -18.40
CA TYR A 337 -10.80 -3.64 -19.05
C TYR A 337 -11.32 -2.60 -20.08
N GLN A 338 -11.31 -1.30 -19.73
CA GLN A 338 -11.87 -0.26 -20.56
C GLN A 338 -10.91 0.21 -21.67
N LEU A 339 -9.57 0.11 -21.48
CA LEU A 339 -8.58 0.45 -22.51
C LEU A 339 -8.71 -0.44 -23.76
N ILE A 340 -9.18 -1.69 -23.61
CA ILE A 340 -9.43 -2.59 -24.77
C ILE A 340 -10.48 -1.99 -25.73
N GLU A 341 -11.44 -1.27 -25.17
CA GLU A 341 -12.58 -0.69 -25.86
C GLU A 341 -12.40 0.81 -26.12
N THR A 342 -11.16 1.30 -26.04
CA THR A 342 -10.84 2.72 -26.30
C THR A 342 -10.53 2.93 -27.78
N TYR A 343 -11.22 3.89 -28.39
CA TYR A 343 -11.08 4.26 -29.80
C TYR A 343 -10.55 5.68 -29.94
N PRO A 344 -9.85 6.00 -31.04
CA PRO A 344 -9.38 7.36 -31.30
C PRO A 344 -10.55 8.29 -31.64
N GLU A 345 -10.52 9.52 -31.11
CA GLU A 345 -11.54 10.54 -31.39
C GLU A 345 -11.43 11.11 -32.83
N ARG A 346 -10.24 11.00 -33.45
CA ARG A 346 -9.97 11.52 -34.80
C ARG A 346 -8.98 10.64 -35.55
N GLU A 347 -8.99 10.79 -36.88
CA GLU A 347 -8.00 10.13 -37.72
C GLU A 347 -6.59 10.69 -37.55
N GLY A 348 -5.59 9.91 -37.91
CA GLY A 348 -4.18 10.33 -37.95
C GLY A 348 -3.50 10.45 -36.57
N LEU A 349 -4.09 9.95 -35.49
CA LEU A 349 -3.42 9.93 -34.19
C LEU A 349 -2.27 8.91 -34.14
N PRO A 350 -1.20 9.17 -33.35
CA PRO A 350 -0.08 8.25 -33.21
C PRO A 350 -0.53 6.83 -32.87
N GLY A 351 -0.06 5.84 -33.60
CA GLY A 351 -0.40 4.44 -33.45
C GLY A 351 -1.85 4.05 -33.77
N SER A 352 -2.70 4.98 -34.24
CA SER A 352 -4.08 4.68 -34.60
C SER A 352 -4.14 3.95 -35.95
N LYS A 353 -4.99 2.93 -36.08
CA LYS A 353 -5.35 2.23 -37.32
C LYS A 353 -6.67 2.74 -37.89
N GLY A 354 -7.12 3.95 -37.49
CA GLY A 354 -8.39 4.56 -37.84
C GLY A 354 -9.41 4.53 -36.71
N ILE A 355 -10.41 5.43 -36.80
CA ILE A 355 -11.44 5.63 -35.75
C ILE A 355 -12.33 4.41 -35.50
N GLN A 356 -12.36 3.48 -36.43
CA GLN A 356 -13.14 2.23 -36.28
C GLN A 356 -12.38 1.11 -35.57
N ASN A 357 -11.08 1.31 -35.30
CA ASN A 357 -10.23 0.30 -34.68
C ASN A 357 -9.87 0.71 -33.25
N PRO A 358 -9.87 -0.21 -32.27
CA PRO A 358 -9.42 0.13 -30.94
C PRO A 358 -7.97 0.58 -30.93
N LEU A 359 -7.61 1.51 -30.02
CA LEU A 359 -6.26 2.04 -29.90
C LEU A 359 -5.24 0.97 -29.52
N PHE A 360 -5.62 -0.01 -28.72
CA PHE A 360 -4.73 -1.06 -28.21
C PHE A 360 -5.19 -2.44 -28.68
N ASP A 361 -4.26 -3.21 -29.20
CA ASP A 361 -4.52 -4.60 -29.59
C ASP A 361 -4.56 -5.51 -28.36
N SER A 362 -3.71 -5.23 -27.34
CA SER A 362 -3.70 -5.94 -26.06
C SER A 362 -3.21 -5.04 -24.91
N ILE A 363 -3.68 -5.36 -23.70
CA ILE A 363 -3.28 -4.71 -22.46
C ILE A 363 -2.42 -5.69 -21.66
N ILE A 364 -1.24 -5.25 -21.25
CA ILE A 364 -0.32 -6.07 -20.44
C ILE A 364 -0.30 -5.50 -19.03
N VAL A 365 -0.70 -6.31 -18.05
CA VAL A 365 -0.68 -5.92 -16.64
C VAL A 365 0.50 -6.60 -15.96
N VAL A 366 1.43 -5.79 -15.48
CA VAL A 366 2.65 -6.23 -14.80
C VAL A 366 2.48 -6.04 -13.31
N THR A 367 2.53 -7.13 -12.55
CA THR A 367 2.37 -7.11 -11.10
C THR A 367 3.62 -7.62 -10.40
N ASP A 368 3.90 -7.14 -9.19
CA ASP A 368 5.03 -7.63 -8.40
C ASP A 368 4.81 -9.07 -7.89
N ARG A 369 3.57 -9.49 -7.69
CA ARG A 369 3.27 -10.74 -6.95
C ARG A 369 2.24 -11.63 -7.60
N ARG A 370 2.49 -12.96 -7.51
CA ARG A 370 1.56 -14.01 -7.97
C ARG A 370 0.17 -13.95 -7.32
N LEU A 371 0.04 -13.40 -6.10
CA LEU A 371 -1.24 -13.27 -5.40
C LEU A 371 -2.08 -12.12 -5.95
N LEU A 372 -1.45 -10.98 -6.27
CA LEU A 372 -2.12 -9.86 -6.96
C LEU A 372 -2.56 -10.29 -8.36
N ASP A 373 -1.73 -11.05 -9.06
CA ASP A 373 -2.06 -11.68 -10.33
C ASP A 373 -3.35 -12.53 -10.24
N LYS A 374 -3.49 -13.36 -9.22
CA LYS A 374 -4.73 -14.14 -9.01
C LYS A 374 -5.93 -13.23 -8.73
N GLN A 375 -5.79 -12.25 -7.85
CA GLN A 375 -6.87 -11.33 -7.47
C GLN A 375 -7.30 -10.44 -8.65
N LEU A 376 -6.35 -9.90 -9.42
CA LEU A 376 -6.62 -9.16 -10.65
C LEU A 376 -7.34 -10.02 -11.67
N ARG A 377 -6.90 -11.25 -11.89
CA ARG A 377 -7.57 -12.19 -12.80
C ARG A 377 -9.00 -12.49 -12.38
N GLU A 378 -9.24 -12.72 -11.11
CA GLU A 378 -10.58 -12.96 -10.57
C GLU A 378 -11.45 -11.72 -10.74
N ASN A 379 -10.93 -10.52 -10.43
CA ASN A 379 -11.64 -9.26 -10.60
C ASN A 379 -11.99 -8.98 -12.07
N ILE A 380 -11.05 -9.16 -12.99
CA ILE A 380 -11.30 -8.94 -14.43
C ILE A 380 -12.28 -9.96 -14.98
N LYS A 381 -12.22 -11.22 -14.57
CA LYS A 381 -13.17 -12.26 -14.98
C LYS A 381 -14.62 -11.96 -14.58
N GLU A 382 -14.83 -11.20 -13.51
CA GLU A 382 -16.18 -10.79 -13.11
C GLU A 382 -16.79 -9.74 -14.06
N PHE A 383 -15.96 -8.91 -14.71
CA PHE A 383 -16.42 -7.96 -15.73
C PHE A 383 -16.61 -8.59 -17.08
N SER A 384 -15.79 -9.59 -17.44
CA SER A 384 -15.84 -10.19 -18.78
C SER A 384 -16.95 -11.21 -18.89
N GLU A 385 -17.91 -10.95 -19.76
CA GLU A 385 -18.86 -11.95 -20.23
C GLU A 385 -18.18 -13.00 -21.14
N VAL A 386 -16.99 -12.66 -21.67
CA VAL A 386 -16.19 -13.51 -22.55
C VAL A 386 -15.02 -14.10 -21.76
N LYS A 387 -15.17 -15.33 -21.29
CA LYS A 387 -14.17 -16.06 -20.49
C LYS A 387 -12.78 -16.21 -21.14
N ASN A 388 -12.62 -15.83 -22.40
CA ASN A 388 -11.43 -16.11 -23.20
C ASN A 388 -10.53 -14.91 -23.53
N ILE A 389 -10.78 -13.71 -22.96
CA ILE A 389 -9.99 -12.51 -23.26
C ILE A 389 -8.73 -12.37 -22.39
N ILE A 390 -8.60 -13.14 -21.31
CA ILE A 390 -7.51 -13.03 -20.33
C ILE A 390 -6.60 -14.25 -20.42
N ALA A 391 -5.29 -14.02 -20.43
CA ALA A 391 -4.28 -15.07 -20.32
C ALA A 391 -3.16 -14.68 -19.32
N PRO A 392 -2.62 -15.63 -18.56
CA PRO A 392 -1.34 -15.45 -17.88
C PRO A 392 -0.20 -15.66 -18.89
N ALA A 393 0.85 -14.86 -18.82
CA ALA A 393 2.08 -15.07 -19.55
C ALA A 393 3.24 -15.25 -18.58
N TYR A 394 3.90 -16.39 -18.66
CA TYR A 394 5.03 -16.76 -17.82
C TYR A 394 6.35 -16.82 -18.58
N SER A 395 6.30 -16.72 -19.89
CA SER A 395 7.44 -16.68 -20.82
C SER A 395 7.09 -15.86 -22.06
N SER A 396 8.08 -15.50 -22.88
CA SER A 396 7.88 -14.86 -24.18
C SER A 396 7.01 -15.71 -25.12
N ASN A 397 7.18 -17.04 -25.08
CA ASN A 397 6.34 -17.96 -25.87
C ASN A 397 4.87 -17.93 -25.42
N ASP A 398 4.59 -17.86 -24.11
CA ASP A 398 3.22 -17.73 -23.62
C ASP A 398 2.58 -16.41 -24.06
N LEU A 399 3.35 -15.30 -24.07
CA LEU A 399 2.89 -14.03 -24.59
C LEU A 399 2.54 -14.15 -26.08
N LYS A 400 3.45 -14.68 -26.88
CA LYS A 400 3.25 -14.86 -28.33
C LYS A 400 2.01 -15.69 -28.62
N ASN A 401 1.90 -16.85 -27.96
CA ASN A 401 0.74 -17.73 -28.09
C ASN A 401 -0.56 -17.04 -27.67
N SER A 402 -0.52 -16.24 -26.58
CA SER A 402 -1.69 -15.51 -26.09
C SER A 402 -2.13 -14.42 -27.08
N LEU A 403 -1.18 -13.72 -27.69
CA LEU A 403 -1.46 -12.71 -28.72
C LEU A 403 -1.99 -13.33 -30.01
N GLU A 404 -1.43 -14.45 -30.45
CA GLU A 404 -1.90 -15.24 -31.60
C GLU A 404 -3.33 -15.76 -31.37
N GLN A 405 -3.66 -16.16 -30.14
CA GLN A 405 -5.00 -16.57 -29.73
C GLN A 405 -5.99 -15.39 -29.55
N GLY A 406 -5.55 -14.16 -29.80
CA GLY A 406 -6.39 -12.96 -29.68
C GLY A 406 -6.74 -12.55 -28.25
N LYS A 407 -5.92 -12.95 -27.25
CA LYS A 407 -6.12 -12.52 -25.87
C LYS A 407 -5.92 -11.02 -25.73
N LYS A 408 -6.88 -10.36 -25.11
CA LYS A 408 -6.92 -8.90 -24.99
C LYS A 408 -6.23 -8.38 -23.73
N ILE A 409 -6.23 -9.16 -22.64
CA ILE A 409 -5.57 -8.81 -21.36
C ILE A 409 -4.60 -9.92 -20.99
N ILE A 410 -3.34 -9.54 -20.82
CA ILE A 410 -2.27 -10.47 -20.46
C ILE A 410 -1.70 -10.03 -19.13
N ILE A 411 -1.61 -10.95 -18.17
CA ILE A 411 -1.13 -10.64 -16.81
C ILE A 411 0.16 -11.39 -16.57
N THR A 412 1.18 -10.68 -16.14
CA THR A 412 2.51 -11.22 -15.86
C THR A 412 3.12 -10.62 -14.59
N THR A 413 4.21 -11.22 -14.13
CA THR A 413 4.97 -10.69 -12.99
C THR A 413 6.19 -9.89 -13.45
N ILE A 414 6.64 -8.97 -12.61
CA ILE A 414 7.81 -8.10 -12.86
C ILE A 414 9.06 -8.91 -13.22
N GLN A 415 9.32 -10.04 -12.53
CA GLN A 415 10.50 -10.87 -12.77
C GLN A 415 10.50 -11.51 -14.17
N LYS A 416 9.33 -11.67 -14.76
CA LYS A 416 9.16 -12.31 -16.08
C LYS A 416 8.99 -11.31 -17.21
N PHE A 417 8.64 -10.07 -16.88
CA PHE A 417 8.40 -9.03 -17.86
C PHE A 417 9.61 -8.78 -18.81
N PRO A 418 10.88 -8.76 -18.34
CA PRO A 418 12.03 -8.60 -19.23
C PRO A 418 12.09 -9.66 -20.34
N PHE A 419 11.75 -10.92 -20.04
CA PHE A 419 11.71 -12.00 -21.03
C PHE A 419 10.51 -11.89 -21.99
N ILE A 420 9.47 -11.19 -21.57
CA ILE A 420 8.25 -10.96 -22.34
C ILE A 420 8.43 -9.78 -23.30
N VAL A 421 9.24 -8.79 -22.92
CA VAL A 421 9.53 -7.60 -23.75
C VAL A 421 10.17 -7.97 -25.08
N ASP A 422 10.97 -9.04 -25.13
CA ASP A 422 11.54 -9.59 -26.38
C ASP A 422 10.46 -9.95 -27.39
N GLY A 423 9.44 -10.68 -26.93
CA GLY A 423 8.30 -11.04 -27.77
C GLY A 423 7.45 -9.84 -28.21
N ILE A 424 7.43 -8.75 -27.45
CA ILE A 424 6.71 -7.51 -27.82
C ILE A 424 7.49 -6.73 -28.89
N ALA A 425 8.81 -6.69 -28.81
CA ALA A 425 9.65 -5.98 -29.77
C ALA A 425 9.52 -6.57 -31.19
N ASP A 426 9.33 -7.90 -31.28
CA ASP A 426 9.08 -8.59 -32.55
C ASP A 426 7.68 -8.33 -33.15
N LEU A 427 6.77 -7.71 -32.36
CA LEU A 427 5.38 -7.41 -32.75
C LEU A 427 5.17 -5.91 -32.99
N SER A 428 6.03 -5.29 -33.77
CA SER A 428 5.99 -3.86 -34.10
C SER A 428 4.70 -3.40 -34.78
N ASP A 429 3.93 -4.31 -35.36
CA ASP A 429 2.61 -4.08 -35.96
C ASP A 429 1.47 -4.02 -34.95
N LYS A 430 1.72 -4.44 -33.67
CA LYS A 430 0.75 -4.44 -32.58
C LYS A 430 0.95 -3.24 -31.66
N ARG A 431 -0.12 -2.86 -30.97
CA ARG A 431 -0.16 -1.71 -30.06
C ARG A 431 -0.56 -2.17 -28.67
N PHE A 432 0.17 -1.71 -27.68
CA PHE A 432 0.04 -2.18 -26.29
C PHE A 432 -0.25 -1.03 -25.33
N ALA A 433 -1.02 -1.30 -24.29
CA ALA A 433 -0.94 -0.53 -23.05
C ALA A 433 -0.34 -1.42 -21.96
N VAL A 434 0.72 -0.96 -21.32
CA VAL A 434 1.42 -1.67 -20.26
C VAL A 434 1.10 -0.99 -18.93
N ILE A 435 0.42 -1.70 -18.06
CA ILE A 435 0.03 -1.23 -16.72
C ILE A 435 0.96 -1.86 -15.70
N ILE A 436 1.67 -1.05 -14.94
CA ILE A 436 2.66 -1.47 -13.94
C ILE A 436 2.12 -1.15 -12.54
N ASP A 437 1.95 -2.19 -11.71
CA ASP A 437 1.51 -2.03 -10.32
C ASP A 437 2.71 -2.12 -9.37
N GLU A 438 2.76 -1.20 -8.40
CA GLU A 438 3.74 -1.07 -7.30
C GLU A 438 5.11 -1.71 -7.58
N ALA A 439 5.82 -1.12 -8.49
CA ALA A 439 7.04 -1.67 -9.06
C ALA A 439 8.29 -1.53 -8.16
N HIS A 440 8.16 -1.10 -6.94
CA HIS A 440 9.26 -0.86 -6.02
C HIS A 440 9.36 -1.89 -4.89
N SER A 441 8.82 -3.09 -5.03
CA SER A 441 9.02 -4.11 -4.02
C SER A 441 10.30 -4.87 -4.26
N SER A 442 11.28 -4.56 -3.46
CA SER A 442 12.41 -5.42 -3.17
C SER A 442 11.95 -6.82 -2.79
N GLN A 443 12.29 -7.81 -3.51
CA GLN A 443 12.68 -9.17 -3.09
C GLN A 443 12.66 -10.16 -4.25
N SER A 444 13.78 -10.30 -4.87
CA SER A 444 14.10 -11.56 -5.53
C SER A 444 15.57 -11.92 -5.28
N GLY A 445 15.88 -12.12 -4.01
CA GLY A 445 17.18 -12.64 -3.58
C GLY A 445 17.54 -14.03 -4.11
N THR A 446 16.66 -14.67 -4.89
CA THR A 446 16.92 -16.03 -5.37
C THR A 446 17.67 -16.09 -6.71
N ALA A 447 17.45 -15.17 -7.64
CA ALA A 447 18.15 -15.19 -8.92
C ALA A 447 19.58 -14.63 -8.81
N ALA A 448 19.78 -13.54 -8.06
CA ALA A 448 21.12 -13.01 -7.77
C ALA A 448 21.90 -13.92 -6.79
N GLY A 449 21.21 -14.52 -5.82
CA GLY A 449 21.79 -15.47 -4.87
C GLY A 449 22.24 -16.77 -5.54
N THR A 450 21.45 -17.33 -6.44
CA THR A 450 21.82 -18.56 -7.19
C THR A 450 22.98 -18.29 -8.14
N MET A 451 23.05 -17.10 -8.74
CA MET A 451 24.12 -16.75 -9.65
C MET A 451 25.43 -16.43 -8.92
N ASN A 452 25.36 -15.76 -7.77
CA ASN A 452 26.51 -15.54 -6.89
C ASN A 452 27.02 -16.86 -6.27
N GLN A 453 26.14 -17.79 -5.95
CA GLN A 453 26.49 -19.12 -5.46
C GLN A 453 27.10 -20.00 -6.56
N ALA A 454 26.62 -19.86 -7.81
CA ALA A 454 27.19 -20.54 -8.97
C ALA A 454 28.57 -20.00 -9.39
N MET A 455 28.86 -18.72 -9.05
CA MET A 455 30.15 -18.09 -9.33
C MET A 455 31.22 -18.33 -8.25
N GLY A 456 31.02 -19.28 -7.35
CA GLY A 456 32.07 -19.75 -6.41
C GLY A 456 32.31 -18.77 -5.25
N MET A 457 31.39 -17.87 -4.97
CA MET A 457 31.40 -17.13 -3.69
C MET A 457 30.96 -18.07 -2.59
N GLY A 458 31.92 -18.89 -2.11
CA GLY A 458 31.76 -19.70 -0.91
C GLY A 458 31.38 -18.81 0.26
N ALA A 459 30.54 -19.37 1.12
CA ALA A 459 30.15 -18.73 2.37
C ALA A 459 31.38 -18.54 3.27
N ASN A 460 32.15 -17.52 3.02
CA ASN A 460 33.02 -16.93 4.02
C ASN A 460 32.25 -15.85 4.73
N GLU A 461 32.17 -16.00 6.03
CA GLU A 461 31.36 -15.20 6.97
C GLU A 461 31.82 -13.71 7.11
N GLU A 462 32.66 -13.21 6.24
CA GLU A 462 33.36 -11.91 6.43
C GLU A 462 32.99 -10.79 5.46
N SER A 463 31.82 -10.75 4.87
CA SER A 463 31.38 -9.54 4.16
C SER A 463 30.08 -8.96 4.71
N PHE A 464 30.10 -8.55 5.98
CA PHE A 464 28.95 -7.91 6.65
C PHE A 464 28.62 -6.49 6.12
N ASP A 465 29.56 -5.83 5.45
CA ASP A 465 29.39 -4.47 4.96
C ASP A 465 28.63 -4.36 3.63
N SER A 466 28.56 -5.44 2.84
CA SER A 466 27.96 -5.36 1.52
C SER A 466 26.47 -5.70 1.43
N ALA A 467 25.87 -6.19 2.50
CA ALA A 467 24.46 -6.59 2.47
C ALA A 467 23.50 -5.45 2.81
N GLN A 468 23.95 -4.38 3.50
CA GLN A 468 23.12 -3.24 3.88
C GLN A 468 23.16 -2.07 2.88
N ASP A 469 24.22 -1.95 2.06
CA ASP A 469 24.33 -0.92 1.02
C ASP A 469 23.95 -1.42 -0.39
N ARG A 470 23.52 -2.67 -0.54
CA ARG A 470 22.82 -3.09 -1.76
C ARG A 470 21.42 -2.52 -1.70
N GLU A 471 21.22 -1.29 -2.16
CA GLU A 471 19.97 -0.88 -2.74
C GLU A 471 19.71 -1.89 -3.87
N GLU A 472 18.87 -2.88 -3.60
CA GLU A 472 18.40 -3.81 -4.64
C GLU A 472 17.80 -2.97 -5.76
N GLU A 473 18.25 -3.16 -6.99
CA GLU A 473 17.68 -2.48 -8.16
C GLU A 473 16.17 -2.58 -8.12
N ASP A 474 15.52 -1.42 -8.12
CA ASP A 474 14.07 -1.32 -8.16
C ASP A 474 13.55 -2.13 -9.36
N PRO A 475 12.55 -3.00 -9.18
CA PRO A 475 11.91 -3.69 -10.30
C PRO A 475 11.42 -2.75 -11.41
N GLN A 476 11.06 -1.49 -11.09
CA GLN A 476 10.79 -0.46 -12.11
C GLN A 476 12.01 -0.18 -12.97
N ASP A 477 13.18 -0.06 -12.35
CA ASP A 477 14.43 0.18 -13.07
C ASP A 477 14.76 -1.00 -14.00
N LYS A 478 14.50 -2.25 -13.56
CA LYS A 478 14.65 -3.44 -14.41
C LYS A 478 13.69 -3.45 -15.60
N ILE A 479 12.43 -3.10 -15.37
CA ILE A 479 11.44 -2.96 -16.44
C ILE A 479 11.86 -1.86 -17.41
N LEU A 480 12.23 -0.70 -16.89
CA LEU A 480 12.65 0.46 -17.67
C LEU A 480 13.90 0.16 -18.50
N LYS A 481 14.89 -0.52 -17.91
CA LYS A 481 16.08 -0.97 -18.64
C LYS A 481 15.74 -1.96 -19.75
N ALA A 482 14.88 -2.95 -19.47
CA ALA A 482 14.43 -3.91 -20.49
C ALA A 482 13.67 -3.23 -21.64
N MET A 483 12.87 -2.20 -21.32
CA MET A 483 12.11 -1.45 -22.31
C MET A 483 12.98 -0.52 -23.15
N GLN A 484 14.05 0.06 -22.56
CA GLN A 484 14.98 0.96 -23.27
C GLN A 484 15.95 0.21 -24.16
N ALA A 485 16.54 -0.88 -23.66
CA ALA A 485 17.46 -1.73 -24.42
C ALA A 485 16.85 -2.24 -25.75
N ARG A 486 15.53 -2.17 -25.88
CA ARG A 486 14.81 -2.81 -27.00
C ARG A 486 13.93 -1.88 -27.81
N LYS A 487 14.17 -0.56 -27.78
CA LYS A 487 13.52 0.47 -28.65
C LYS A 487 11.99 0.39 -28.72
N MET A 488 11.29 0.09 -27.63
CA MET A 488 9.82 0.02 -27.60
C MET A 488 9.14 1.39 -27.67
N LYS A 489 9.75 2.36 -28.32
CA LYS A 489 9.18 3.70 -28.52
C LYS A 489 8.22 3.69 -29.71
N GLY A 490 6.94 3.92 -29.44
CA GLY A 490 5.94 4.24 -30.47
C GLY A 490 4.75 3.30 -30.55
N ASN A 491 4.87 2.03 -30.18
CA ASN A 491 3.76 1.07 -30.24
C ASN A 491 3.15 0.72 -28.88
N ALA A 492 3.63 1.33 -27.79
CA ALA A 492 3.11 1.08 -26.45
C ALA A 492 2.92 2.36 -25.62
N SER A 493 1.86 2.42 -24.83
CA SER A 493 1.65 3.39 -23.77
C SER A 493 1.87 2.73 -22.40
N TYR A 494 2.38 3.49 -21.42
CA TYR A 494 2.77 2.98 -20.13
C TYR A 494 2.06 3.69 -18.99
N LEU A 495 1.46 2.92 -18.09
CA LEU A 495 0.73 3.40 -16.91
C LEU A 495 1.39 2.88 -15.65
N ALA A 496 2.05 3.73 -14.89
CA ALA A 496 2.72 3.39 -13.64
C ALA A 496 1.85 3.79 -12.44
N PHE A 497 1.36 2.81 -11.68
CA PHE A 497 0.62 3.02 -10.44
C PHE A 497 1.56 2.86 -9.24
N THR A 498 1.71 3.90 -8.44
CA THR A 498 2.56 3.88 -7.24
C THR A 498 2.01 4.77 -6.13
N ALA A 499 2.35 4.47 -4.88
CA ALA A 499 2.09 5.36 -3.75
C ALA A 499 3.25 6.32 -3.49
N THR A 500 4.46 5.92 -3.89
CA THR A 500 5.73 6.54 -3.50
C THR A 500 6.65 6.65 -4.73
N PRO A 501 6.36 7.61 -5.66
CA PRO A 501 7.20 7.80 -6.83
C PRO A 501 8.60 8.26 -6.43
N LYS A 502 9.62 7.64 -7.01
CA LYS A 502 11.01 8.08 -6.92
C LYS A 502 11.33 9.11 -8.00
N ASN A 503 12.47 9.79 -7.92
CA ASN A 503 12.92 10.77 -8.89
C ASN A 503 12.92 10.22 -10.33
N ALA A 504 13.51 9.03 -10.53
CA ALA A 504 13.51 8.35 -11.83
C ALA A 504 12.09 8.00 -12.33
N THR A 505 11.16 7.68 -11.40
CA THR A 505 9.76 7.39 -11.74
C THR A 505 9.04 8.66 -12.20
N LEU A 506 9.26 9.79 -11.51
CA LEU A 506 8.70 11.09 -11.87
C LEU A 506 9.24 11.57 -13.22
N GLU A 507 10.56 11.50 -13.44
CA GLU A 507 11.20 11.91 -14.69
C GLU A 507 10.72 11.07 -15.88
N ARG A 508 10.50 9.78 -15.67
CA ARG A 508 10.13 8.86 -16.76
C ARG A 508 8.64 8.81 -17.07
N PHE A 509 7.79 8.78 -16.05
CA PHE A 509 6.34 8.61 -16.22
C PHE A 509 5.55 9.87 -15.90
N GLY A 510 6.15 10.84 -15.23
CA GLY A 510 5.51 12.10 -14.89
C GLY A 510 5.26 12.98 -16.12
N SER A 511 4.28 13.85 -16.03
CA SER A 511 3.96 14.82 -17.03
C SER A 511 4.86 16.05 -16.87
N LYS A 512 5.71 16.32 -17.86
CA LYS A 512 6.58 17.51 -17.86
C LYS A 512 5.71 18.76 -17.99
N GLN A 513 5.88 19.69 -17.06
CA GLN A 513 5.21 20.98 -17.03
C GLN A 513 5.99 22.05 -17.84
N GLU A 514 5.35 23.19 -18.09
CA GLU A 514 5.98 24.32 -18.83
C GLU A 514 7.21 24.90 -18.08
N ASP A 515 7.19 24.85 -16.75
CA ASP A 515 8.30 25.28 -15.89
C ASP A 515 9.47 24.27 -15.82
N GLY A 516 9.35 23.15 -16.51
CA GLY A 516 10.34 22.05 -16.53
C GLY A 516 10.20 21.04 -15.43
N THR A 517 9.28 21.21 -14.48
CA THR A 517 9.00 20.26 -13.42
C THR A 517 8.25 19.02 -13.93
N PHE A 518 8.35 17.90 -13.22
CA PHE A 518 7.64 16.67 -13.54
C PHE A 518 6.60 16.39 -12.45
N LYS A 519 5.33 16.23 -12.83
CA LYS A 519 4.22 15.97 -11.91
C LYS A 519 3.48 14.69 -12.27
N PRO A 520 2.80 14.02 -11.29
CA PRO A 520 1.92 12.91 -11.59
C PRO A 520 0.80 13.32 -12.57
N PHE A 521 0.41 12.42 -13.46
CA PHE A 521 -0.77 12.58 -14.30
C PHE A 521 -2.06 12.62 -13.50
N HIS A 522 -2.13 11.83 -12.42
CA HIS A 522 -3.24 11.80 -11.48
C HIS A 522 -2.75 11.57 -10.05
N LEU A 523 -3.31 12.33 -9.11
CA LEU A 523 -2.96 12.28 -7.69
C LEU A 523 -4.19 11.90 -6.84
N TYR A 524 -4.00 10.97 -5.92
CA TYR A 524 -4.81 10.78 -4.71
C TYR A 524 -3.86 10.68 -3.54
N SER A 525 -3.68 11.80 -2.83
CA SER A 525 -2.63 11.97 -1.83
C SER A 525 -2.86 11.12 -0.57
N MET A 526 -1.81 10.92 0.21
CA MET A 526 -1.93 10.29 1.54
C MET A 526 -2.75 11.18 2.48
N LYS A 527 -2.56 12.49 2.43
CA LYS A 527 -3.32 13.49 3.18
C LYS A 527 -4.82 13.33 2.91
N GLN A 528 -5.23 13.35 1.65
CA GLN A 528 -6.65 13.18 1.28
C GLN A 528 -7.21 11.86 1.80
N ALA A 529 -6.47 10.76 1.65
CA ALA A 529 -6.91 9.44 2.08
C ALA A 529 -7.08 9.32 3.62
N ILE A 530 -6.22 9.98 4.40
CA ILE A 530 -6.32 10.06 5.87
C ILE A 530 -7.52 10.94 6.28
N GLU A 531 -7.63 12.13 5.72
CA GLU A 531 -8.70 13.08 6.05
C GLU A 531 -10.09 12.57 5.67
N GLU A 532 -10.19 11.78 4.60
CA GLU A 532 -11.41 11.07 4.21
C GLU A 532 -11.71 9.85 5.10
N GLY A 533 -10.78 9.45 5.98
CA GLY A 533 -10.90 8.28 6.83
C GLY A 533 -10.82 6.95 6.10
N PHE A 534 -10.25 6.97 4.88
CA PHE A 534 -10.11 5.75 4.08
C PHE A 534 -8.92 4.90 4.50
N ILE A 535 -7.85 5.55 4.88
CA ILE A 535 -6.71 4.96 5.57
C ILE A 535 -6.56 5.62 6.93
N LEU A 536 -5.94 4.91 7.85
CA LEU A 536 -5.67 5.40 9.19
C LEU A 536 -4.32 6.11 9.20
N ASP A 537 -4.19 7.14 10.04
CA ASP A 537 -2.91 7.79 10.28
C ASP A 537 -2.02 6.89 11.15
N VAL A 538 -1.01 6.32 10.53
CA VAL A 538 -0.08 5.39 11.19
C VAL A 538 0.91 6.09 12.10
N LEU A 539 1.10 7.39 11.93
CA LEU A 539 2.07 8.18 12.70
C LEU A 539 1.45 8.87 13.93
N ALA A 540 0.15 8.67 14.17
CA ALA A 540 -0.54 9.32 15.28
C ALA A 540 -0.06 8.84 16.67
N ASN A 541 0.40 7.58 16.79
CA ASN A 541 0.83 6.99 18.06
C ASN A 541 2.20 6.31 17.89
N TYR A 542 3.23 7.13 17.76
CA TYR A 542 4.61 6.68 17.54
C TYR A 542 5.41 6.78 18.85
N THR A 543 6.08 5.69 19.24
CA THR A 543 6.93 5.62 20.41
C THR A 543 8.33 5.21 20.01
N THR A 544 9.34 5.96 20.42
CA THR A 544 10.74 5.67 20.11
C THR A 544 11.52 5.28 21.38
N TYR A 545 12.42 4.32 21.19
CA TYR A 545 13.37 3.85 22.19
C TYR A 545 14.80 4.10 21.73
N LYS A 546 15.68 4.47 22.64
CA LYS A 546 17.13 4.54 22.42
C LYS A 546 17.82 3.43 23.21
N SER A 547 18.75 2.75 22.54
CA SER A 547 19.66 1.81 23.19
C SER A 547 20.88 2.56 23.71
N TYR A 548 21.37 2.20 24.89
CA TYR A 548 22.64 2.66 25.42
C TYR A 548 23.42 1.49 26.04
N TYR A 549 24.73 1.56 25.95
CA TYR A 549 25.68 0.59 26.48
C TYR A 549 27.05 1.25 26.62
N GLU A 550 27.88 0.73 27.52
CA GLU A 550 29.24 1.22 27.72
C GLU A 550 30.23 0.38 26.90
N ILE A 551 31.31 1.04 26.47
CA ILE A 551 32.43 0.42 25.79
C ILE A 551 33.64 0.61 26.69
N GLU A 552 34.27 -0.48 27.09
CA GLU A 552 35.54 -0.47 27.79
C GLU A 552 36.69 -0.49 26.77
N LYS A 553 37.63 0.42 26.90
CA LYS A 553 38.78 0.48 25.99
C LYS A 553 39.68 -0.76 26.20
N SER A 554 39.95 -1.51 25.13
CA SER A 554 40.85 -2.65 25.12
C SER A 554 42.18 -2.38 24.36
N ILE A 555 42.25 -1.35 23.53
CA ILE A 555 43.39 -1.08 22.63
C ILE A 555 44.33 -0.07 23.24
N GLU A 556 45.62 -0.44 23.42
CA GLU A 556 46.59 0.35 24.15
C GLU A 556 47.04 1.64 23.44
N ASP A 557 47.05 1.69 22.10
CA ASP A 557 47.66 2.77 21.34
C ASP A 557 46.73 3.93 20.95
N ASN A 558 45.48 3.92 21.39
CA ASN A 558 44.43 4.92 21.05
C ASN A 558 44.44 5.34 19.55
N PRO A 559 44.25 4.39 18.62
CA PRO A 559 44.38 4.66 17.18
C PRO A 559 43.27 5.57 16.65
N LEU A 560 43.51 6.20 15.52
CA LEU A 560 42.49 6.97 14.78
C LEU A 560 41.58 6.05 13.99
N PHE A 561 40.26 6.27 14.09
CA PHE A 561 39.22 5.49 13.37
C PHE A 561 38.28 6.40 12.56
N ASP A 562 37.73 5.86 11.46
CA ASP A 562 36.53 6.44 10.87
C ASP A 562 35.37 6.32 11.86
N THR A 563 34.98 7.45 12.42
CA THR A 563 33.98 7.58 13.49
C THR A 563 32.64 6.95 13.08
N LYS A 564 32.19 7.18 11.85
CA LYS A 564 30.91 6.66 11.37
C LYS A 564 30.94 5.15 11.18
N LYS A 565 32.04 4.63 10.66
CA LYS A 565 32.23 3.20 10.42
C LYS A 565 32.32 2.43 11.74
N ALA A 566 33.13 2.91 12.69
CA ALA A 566 33.27 2.31 14.01
C ALA A 566 31.93 2.29 14.77
N GLN A 567 31.22 3.42 14.83
CA GLN A 567 29.91 3.51 15.49
C GLN A 567 28.86 2.59 14.83
N LYS A 568 28.87 2.45 13.49
CA LYS A 568 27.94 1.56 12.78
C LYS A 568 28.21 0.08 13.11
N LYS A 569 29.48 -0.35 13.10
CA LYS A 569 29.86 -1.73 13.46
C LYS A 569 29.55 -2.05 14.93
N LEU A 570 29.88 -1.15 15.84
CA LEU A 570 29.60 -1.29 17.28
C LEU A 570 28.09 -1.44 17.53
N ARG A 571 27.30 -0.58 16.91
CA ARG A 571 25.84 -0.67 17.03
C ARG A 571 25.31 -2.00 16.48
N ALA A 572 25.75 -2.43 15.30
CA ALA A 572 25.32 -3.67 14.70
C ALA A 572 25.66 -4.90 15.56
N TYR A 573 26.81 -4.89 16.22
CA TYR A 573 27.23 -5.94 17.14
C TYR A 573 26.30 -6.05 18.36
N VAL A 574 26.04 -4.91 19.02
CA VAL A 574 25.18 -4.86 20.23
C VAL A 574 23.75 -5.22 19.92
N GLU A 575 23.20 -4.70 18.82
CA GLU A 575 21.81 -4.90 18.44
C GLU A 575 21.47 -6.37 18.07
N ARG A 576 22.50 -7.16 17.70
CA ARG A 576 22.36 -8.59 17.39
C ARG A 576 22.54 -9.53 18.58
N ASP A 577 23.02 -9.03 19.70
CA ASP A 577 23.26 -9.89 20.86
C ASP A 577 21.94 -10.44 21.44
N LYS A 578 21.98 -11.67 21.91
CA LYS A 578 20.82 -12.37 22.48
C LYS A 578 20.19 -11.65 23.67
N ARG A 579 21.01 -11.00 24.50
CA ARG A 579 20.54 -10.29 25.71
C ARG A 579 19.80 -9.03 25.32
N THR A 580 20.33 -8.29 24.36
CA THR A 580 19.69 -7.11 23.77
C THR A 580 18.34 -7.46 23.17
N ILE A 581 18.29 -8.52 22.35
CA ILE A 581 17.06 -9.02 21.73
C ILE A 581 16.06 -9.48 22.79
N ALA A 582 16.50 -10.16 23.85
CA ALA A 582 15.63 -10.62 24.93
C ALA A 582 14.96 -9.43 25.65
N THR A 583 15.72 -8.39 25.99
CA THR A 583 15.20 -7.18 26.65
C THR A 583 14.16 -6.47 25.77
N LYS A 584 14.45 -6.29 24.48
CA LYS A 584 13.48 -5.71 23.53
C LYS A 584 12.23 -6.58 23.38
N ALA A 585 12.40 -7.90 23.30
CA ALA A 585 11.29 -8.84 23.23
C ALA A 585 10.36 -8.77 24.46
N GLU A 586 10.93 -8.62 25.64
CA GLU A 586 10.15 -8.44 26.88
C GLU A 586 9.28 -7.18 26.82
N ILE A 587 9.82 -6.03 26.41
CA ILE A 587 9.08 -4.77 26.26
C ILE A 587 7.97 -4.93 25.21
N MET A 588 8.28 -5.49 24.03
CA MET A 588 7.30 -5.71 22.96
C MET A 588 6.15 -6.62 23.43
N MET A 589 6.48 -7.71 24.12
CA MET A 589 5.48 -8.67 24.62
C MET A 589 4.64 -8.08 25.74
N GLU A 590 5.24 -7.35 26.69
CA GLU A 590 4.49 -6.70 27.77
C GLU A 590 3.53 -5.64 27.19
N HIS A 591 3.99 -4.82 26.25
CA HIS A 591 3.14 -3.86 25.55
C HIS A 591 1.98 -4.57 24.83
N PHE A 592 2.27 -5.61 24.04
CA PHE A 592 1.23 -6.30 23.28
C PHE A 592 0.18 -6.95 24.18
N ILE A 593 0.62 -7.60 25.24
CA ILE A 593 -0.29 -8.27 26.19
C ILE A 593 -1.13 -7.24 26.96
N SER A 594 -0.50 -6.19 27.50
CA SER A 594 -1.21 -5.21 28.33
C SER A 594 -2.11 -4.28 27.54
N LYS A 595 -1.63 -3.74 26.41
CA LYS A 595 -2.33 -2.68 25.64
C LYS A 595 -3.19 -3.18 24.48
N VAL A 596 -2.95 -4.41 23.98
CA VAL A 596 -3.65 -4.94 22.81
C VAL A 596 -4.48 -6.18 23.15
N TYR A 597 -3.84 -7.20 23.71
CA TYR A 597 -4.51 -8.47 23.97
C TYR A 597 -5.52 -8.39 25.13
N ASN A 598 -5.10 -7.93 26.31
CA ASN A 598 -5.95 -7.83 27.51
C ASN A 598 -7.08 -6.79 27.33
N THR A 599 -6.84 -5.71 26.59
CA THR A 599 -7.86 -4.70 26.26
C THR A 599 -8.82 -5.15 25.17
N LYS A 600 -8.64 -6.35 24.62
CA LYS A 600 -9.47 -6.94 23.56
C LYS A 600 -9.63 -6.01 22.34
N LYS A 601 -8.55 -5.31 21.96
CA LYS A 601 -8.54 -4.45 20.77
C LYS A 601 -9.11 -5.18 19.55
N LEU A 602 -9.83 -4.46 18.69
CA LEU A 602 -10.53 -5.01 17.50
C LEU A 602 -11.43 -6.22 17.86
N LYS A 603 -12.20 -6.11 18.93
CA LYS A 603 -13.07 -7.20 19.44
C LYS A 603 -12.27 -8.47 19.77
N GLY A 604 -11.05 -8.32 20.28
CA GLY A 604 -10.16 -9.40 20.61
C GLY A 604 -9.46 -10.06 19.41
N LYS A 605 -9.47 -9.43 18.22
CA LYS A 605 -8.86 -9.97 16.99
C LYS A 605 -7.62 -9.21 16.53
N ALA A 606 -7.17 -8.24 17.29
CA ALA A 606 -6.00 -7.42 16.98
C ALA A 606 -4.73 -8.26 16.83
N LYS A 607 -3.87 -7.86 15.87
CA LYS A 607 -2.60 -8.50 15.53
C LYS A 607 -1.47 -7.50 15.54
N GLY A 608 -0.25 -8.01 15.73
CA GLY A 608 0.97 -7.22 15.68
C GLY A 608 2.01 -7.83 14.74
N MET A 609 2.96 -7.02 14.32
CA MET A 609 4.11 -7.41 13.51
C MET A 609 5.40 -6.94 14.19
N VAL A 610 6.40 -7.80 14.23
CA VAL A 610 7.76 -7.50 14.69
C VAL A 610 8.67 -7.49 13.49
N VAL A 611 9.27 -6.35 13.19
CA VAL A 611 10.18 -6.16 12.05
C VAL A 611 11.60 -6.11 12.55
N THR A 612 12.44 -7.02 12.08
CA THR A 612 13.82 -7.19 12.54
C THR A 612 14.83 -6.88 11.44
N GLN A 613 16.07 -6.62 11.82
CA GLN A 613 17.13 -6.26 10.89
C GLN A 613 17.39 -7.34 9.85
N ASP A 614 17.49 -8.59 10.28
CA ASP A 614 17.81 -9.75 9.45
C ASP A 614 17.11 -11.03 9.95
N ILE A 615 17.33 -12.14 9.23
CA ILE A 615 16.71 -13.43 9.54
C ILE A 615 17.24 -14.01 10.87
N ILE A 616 18.51 -13.77 11.20
CA ILE A 616 19.10 -14.26 12.47
C ILE A 616 18.39 -13.59 13.64
N SER A 617 18.25 -12.26 13.58
CA SER A 617 17.49 -11.49 14.58
C SER A 617 16.05 -11.96 14.65
N ALA A 618 15.40 -12.21 13.49
CA ALA A 618 14.02 -12.70 13.47
C ALA A 618 13.86 -14.04 14.21
N VAL A 619 14.76 -14.99 13.99
CA VAL A 619 14.75 -16.28 14.68
C VAL A 619 14.98 -16.10 16.19
N ARG A 620 15.93 -15.26 16.59
CA ARG A 620 16.20 -14.96 18.01
C ARG A 620 15.01 -14.30 18.70
N TYR A 621 14.37 -13.30 18.07
CA TYR A 621 13.13 -12.70 18.59
C TYR A 621 12.01 -13.72 18.72
N PHE A 622 11.80 -14.56 17.70
CA PHE A 622 10.77 -15.59 17.74
C PHE A 622 10.97 -16.55 18.91
N LEU A 623 12.21 -17.03 19.10
CA LEU A 623 12.55 -17.95 20.21
C LEU A 623 12.38 -17.28 21.58
N ALA A 624 12.86 -16.03 21.73
CA ALA A 624 12.70 -15.25 22.96
C ALA A 624 11.22 -15.03 23.31
N MET A 625 10.42 -14.57 22.36
CA MET A 625 8.98 -14.32 22.54
C MET A 625 8.20 -15.61 22.82
N ARG A 626 8.58 -16.73 22.17
CA ARG A 626 7.97 -18.03 22.44
C ARG A 626 8.24 -18.49 23.88
N ASN A 627 9.44 -18.27 24.40
CA ASN A 627 9.77 -18.57 25.80
C ASN A 627 8.94 -17.71 26.77
N ILE A 628 8.83 -16.40 26.50
CA ILE A 628 7.99 -15.49 27.31
C ILE A 628 6.51 -15.95 27.31
N LEU A 629 6.01 -16.41 26.17
CA LEU A 629 4.63 -16.93 26.08
C LEU A 629 4.45 -18.23 26.85
N ASN A 630 5.42 -19.13 26.80
CA ASN A 630 5.39 -20.37 27.57
C ASN A 630 5.31 -20.07 29.07
N ASP A 631 6.11 -19.11 29.56
CA ASP A 631 6.09 -18.68 30.96
C ASP A 631 4.74 -18.05 31.36
N LYS A 632 4.04 -17.45 30.41
CA LYS A 632 2.71 -16.84 30.61
C LYS A 632 1.53 -17.78 30.26
N GLY A 633 1.77 -19.07 30.04
CA GLY A 633 0.74 -20.08 29.77
C GLY A 633 0.18 -20.06 28.34
N ASN A 634 0.91 -19.51 27.36
CA ASN A 634 0.57 -19.50 25.94
C ASN A 634 -0.83 -18.92 25.61
N PRO A 635 -1.13 -17.68 26.01
CA PRO A 635 -2.45 -17.09 25.78
C PRO A 635 -2.80 -16.93 24.28
N PHE A 636 -1.81 -16.93 23.39
CA PHE A 636 -1.93 -16.91 21.95
C PHE A 636 -0.67 -17.51 21.30
N LYS A 637 -0.71 -17.69 19.96
CA LYS A 637 0.43 -18.18 19.17
C LYS A 637 1.12 -17.05 18.42
N ILE A 638 2.41 -17.23 18.14
CA ILE A 638 3.22 -16.37 17.28
C ILE A 638 3.67 -17.13 16.04
N ALA A 639 3.88 -16.42 14.95
CA ALA A 639 4.43 -16.96 13.70
C ALA A 639 5.68 -16.19 13.29
N ILE A 640 6.52 -16.83 12.49
CA ILE A 640 7.70 -16.21 11.86
C ILE A 640 7.61 -16.35 10.35
N ALA A 641 8.15 -15.37 9.60
CA ALA A 641 8.20 -15.44 8.15
C ALA A 641 9.54 -14.98 7.59
N PHE A 642 10.22 -15.90 6.89
CA PHE A 642 11.46 -15.65 6.14
C PHE A 642 11.57 -16.64 4.99
N SER A 643 12.57 -16.48 4.12
CA SER A 643 12.77 -17.38 2.99
C SER A 643 14.07 -18.17 3.13
N GLY A 644 14.03 -19.43 2.71
CA GLY A 644 15.20 -20.32 2.72
C GLY A 644 15.50 -20.92 4.09
N LYS A 645 16.76 -21.40 4.24
CA LYS A 645 17.29 -21.97 5.48
C LYS A 645 18.31 -21.02 6.08
N LYS A 646 18.41 -20.96 7.40
CA LYS A 646 19.38 -20.12 8.11
C LYS A 646 19.92 -20.82 9.35
N THR A 647 21.24 -20.84 9.47
CA THR A 647 21.90 -21.32 10.68
C THR A 647 21.95 -20.19 11.72
N VAL A 648 21.43 -20.45 12.91
CA VAL A 648 21.45 -19.53 14.05
C VAL A 648 21.94 -20.28 15.25
N ASP A 649 23.03 -19.80 15.86
CA ASP A 649 23.64 -20.42 17.05
C ASP A 649 23.98 -21.92 16.84
N GLY A 650 24.45 -22.29 15.65
CA GLY A 650 24.83 -23.66 15.30
C GLY A 650 23.68 -24.59 14.90
N VAL A 651 22.43 -24.10 14.90
CA VAL A 651 21.24 -24.86 14.52
C VAL A 651 20.66 -24.31 13.23
N GLU A 652 20.39 -25.19 12.26
CA GLU A 652 19.70 -24.80 11.00
C GLU A 652 18.19 -24.72 11.22
N TYR A 653 17.58 -23.63 10.78
CA TYR A 653 16.14 -23.40 10.89
C TYR A 653 15.51 -23.08 9.53
N THR A 654 14.30 -23.55 9.35
CA THR A 654 13.38 -23.15 8.26
C THR A 654 12.12 -22.53 8.85
N GLU A 655 11.43 -21.72 8.05
CA GLU A 655 10.14 -21.15 8.44
C GLU A 655 9.13 -22.23 8.85
N ALA A 656 9.07 -23.31 8.07
CA ALA A 656 8.12 -24.40 8.31
C ALA A 656 8.38 -25.15 9.62
N GLU A 657 9.65 -25.41 9.98
CA GLU A 657 10.02 -26.06 11.24
C GLU A 657 9.67 -25.20 12.45
N LEU A 658 9.96 -23.91 12.40
CA LEU A 658 9.66 -22.99 13.52
C LEU A 658 8.17 -22.79 13.74
N ASN A 659 7.38 -22.70 12.66
CA ASN A 659 5.93 -22.51 12.72
C ASN A 659 5.14 -23.80 12.92
N GLY A 660 5.67 -24.97 12.51
CA GLY A 660 4.96 -26.25 12.56
C GLY A 660 3.93 -26.42 11.42
N PHE A 661 4.01 -25.63 10.35
CA PHE A 661 3.17 -25.74 9.14
C PHE A 661 3.92 -25.26 7.89
N ALA A 662 3.43 -25.59 6.70
CA ALA A 662 4.10 -25.23 5.45
C ALA A 662 4.15 -23.70 5.21
N GLU A 663 5.24 -23.21 4.64
CA GLU A 663 5.48 -21.79 4.35
C GLU A 663 4.34 -21.10 3.58
N LYS A 664 3.71 -21.82 2.63
CA LYS A 664 2.56 -21.31 1.85
C LYS A 664 1.33 -21.01 2.70
N ASP A 665 1.20 -21.64 3.86
CA ASP A 665 0.03 -21.56 4.76
C ASP A 665 0.23 -20.49 5.85
N THR A 666 1.41 -19.84 5.94
CA THR A 666 1.75 -18.84 6.96
C THR A 666 0.73 -17.69 6.99
N ARG A 667 0.30 -17.23 5.83
CA ARG A 667 -0.67 -16.13 5.73
C ARG A 667 -2.04 -16.52 6.28
N ASP A 668 -2.55 -17.67 5.90
CA ASP A 668 -3.88 -18.17 6.30
C ASP A 668 -3.90 -18.51 7.79
N ASN A 669 -2.84 -19.16 8.30
CA ASN A 669 -2.68 -19.41 9.73
C ASN A 669 -2.58 -18.11 10.54
N PHE A 670 -1.82 -17.12 10.05
CA PHE A 670 -1.74 -15.83 10.75
C PHE A 670 -3.06 -15.07 10.71
N ASP A 671 -3.92 -15.26 9.70
CA ASP A 671 -5.26 -14.65 9.69
C ASP A 671 -6.20 -15.28 10.72
N SER A 672 -5.97 -16.52 11.14
CA SER A 672 -6.76 -17.20 12.18
C SER A 672 -6.70 -16.45 13.52
N ASP A 673 -7.69 -16.68 14.39
CA ASP A 673 -7.76 -15.99 15.67
C ASP A 673 -6.77 -16.54 16.73
N ASP A 674 -6.07 -17.64 16.47
CA ASP A 674 -5.05 -18.21 17.35
C ASP A 674 -3.72 -17.44 17.32
N TYR A 675 -3.32 -16.98 16.14
CA TYR A 675 -2.05 -16.29 15.94
C TYR A 675 -2.22 -14.78 16.09
N ARG A 676 -1.37 -14.15 16.92
CA ARG A 676 -1.48 -12.70 17.21
C ARG A 676 -0.27 -11.88 16.80
N LEU A 677 0.93 -12.45 16.80
CA LEU A 677 2.16 -11.76 16.42
C LEU A 677 2.84 -12.47 15.26
N LEU A 678 3.38 -11.70 14.32
CA LEU A 678 4.18 -12.18 13.20
C LEU A 678 5.56 -11.54 13.23
N VAL A 679 6.61 -12.34 13.33
CA VAL A 679 8.00 -11.89 13.31
C VAL A 679 8.53 -11.98 11.88
N VAL A 680 9.11 -10.90 11.36
CA VAL A 680 9.59 -10.82 9.98
C VAL A 680 10.92 -10.07 9.91
N ALA A 681 11.77 -10.44 8.93
CA ALA A 681 12.93 -9.65 8.56
C ALA A 681 12.63 -8.74 7.36
N ASN A 682 12.48 -9.33 6.18
CA ASN A 682 12.14 -8.65 4.94
C ASN A 682 10.82 -9.15 4.33
N LYS A 683 10.52 -10.44 4.50
CA LYS A 683 9.30 -11.05 3.99
C LYS A 683 8.08 -10.39 4.62
N TYR A 684 7.09 -10.01 3.83
CA TYR A 684 5.86 -9.31 4.24
C TYR A 684 6.00 -7.84 4.68
N LEU A 685 7.19 -7.23 4.65
CA LEU A 685 7.34 -5.78 4.84
C LEU A 685 6.56 -5.00 3.78
N THR A 686 6.59 -5.50 2.56
CA THR A 686 5.83 -4.95 1.43
C THR A 686 4.77 -5.96 0.95
N GLY A 687 3.61 -5.47 0.44
CA GLY A 687 2.54 -6.29 -0.17
C GLY A 687 1.83 -7.31 0.74
N PHE A 688 1.94 -7.20 2.05
CA PHE A 688 1.16 -7.99 3.00
C PHE A 688 -0.09 -7.22 3.41
N ASP A 689 -1.26 -7.77 3.12
CA ASP A 689 -2.54 -7.15 3.47
C ASP A 689 -3.18 -7.91 4.63
N GLN A 690 -3.21 -7.26 5.81
CA GLN A 690 -3.82 -7.79 7.02
C GLN A 690 -4.54 -6.67 7.79
N PRO A 691 -5.86 -6.48 7.55
CA PRO A 691 -6.62 -5.41 8.19
C PRO A 691 -6.65 -5.46 9.73
N LYS A 692 -6.49 -6.65 10.34
CA LYS A 692 -6.44 -6.83 11.81
C LYS A 692 -5.14 -6.34 12.44
N LEU A 693 -4.12 -5.97 11.62
CA LEU A 693 -2.84 -5.48 12.08
C LEU A 693 -3.00 -4.08 12.69
N CYS A 694 -2.68 -3.93 13.97
CA CYS A 694 -2.80 -2.66 14.68
C CYS A 694 -1.51 -2.24 15.41
N THR A 695 -0.54 -3.13 15.53
CA THR A 695 0.71 -2.84 16.23
C THR A 695 1.91 -3.25 15.39
N MET A 696 2.95 -2.42 15.38
CA MET A 696 4.22 -2.72 14.74
C MET A 696 5.39 -2.40 15.66
N TYR A 697 6.27 -3.35 15.83
CA TYR A 697 7.49 -3.25 16.60
C TYR A 697 8.66 -3.23 15.64
N MET A 698 9.38 -2.10 15.61
CA MET A 698 10.42 -1.83 14.63
C MET A 698 11.79 -1.96 15.27
N ASP A 699 12.56 -2.97 14.88
CA ASP A 699 13.98 -3.10 15.20
C ASP A 699 14.78 -3.22 13.90
N LYS A 700 14.55 -2.27 12.99
CA LYS A 700 15.19 -2.20 11.69
C LYS A 700 15.32 -0.75 11.24
N LYS A 701 16.44 -0.41 10.60
CA LYS A 701 16.57 0.88 9.95
C LYS A 701 15.61 0.99 8.78
N LEU A 702 14.74 1.98 8.82
CA LEU A 702 13.80 2.30 7.75
C LEU A 702 14.01 3.74 7.29
N GLN A 703 14.13 3.94 5.98
CA GLN A 703 14.29 5.25 5.38
C GLN A 703 13.54 5.34 4.05
N GLY A 704 13.09 6.55 3.69
CA GLY A 704 12.45 6.86 2.42
C GLY A 704 11.25 5.97 2.11
N VAL A 705 11.17 5.48 0.89
CA VAL A 705 10.06 4.65 0.38
C VAL A 705 9.79 3.41 1.25
N LEU A 706 10.85 2.75 1.73
CA LEU A 706 10.71 1.53 2.55
C LEU A 706 10.00 1.81 3.89
N ALA A 707 10.28 2.95 4.53
CA ALA A 707 9.59 3.36 5.76
C ALA A 707 8.09 3.54 5.51
N VAL A 708 7.73 4.29 4.46
CA VAL A 708 6.32 4.52 4.10
C VAL A 708 5.59 3.22 3.80
N GLN A 709 6.22 2.31 3.06
CA GLN A 709 5.61 1.04 2.67
C GLN A 709 5.43 0.07 3.84
N ALA A 710 6.42 -0.04 4.71
CA ALA A 710 6.37 -0.91 5.88
C ALA A 710 5.29 -0.43 6.85
N LEU A 711 5.33 0.83 7.24
CA LEU A 711 4.40 1.41 8.21
C LEU A 711 2.97 1.49 7.66
N SER A 712 2.79 1.74 6.37
CA SER A 712 1.47 1.72 5.72
C SER A 712 0.77 0.35 5.73
N ARG A 713 1.40 -0.72 6.27
CA ARG A 713 0.68 -1.99 6.54
C ARG A 713 -0.36 -1.82 7.64
N LEU A 714 -0.13 -0.89 8.57
CA LEU A 714 -1.07 -0.59 9.65
C LEU A 714 -2.28 0.24 9.21
N ASN A 715 -2.18 1.01 8.13
CA ASN A 715 -3.18 2.00 7.72
C ASN A 715 -4.50 1.42 7.20
N ARG A 716 -4.58 0.10 7.03
CA ARG A 716 -5.79 -0.56 6.52
C ARG A 716 -6.96 -0.39 7.48
N ALA A 717 -8.06 0.14 6.98
CA ALA A 717 -9.31 0.18 7.72
C ALA A 717 -9.86 -1.23 7.94
N ALA A 718 -10.47 -1.46 9.10
CA ALA A 718 -11.19 -2.68 9.45
C ALA A 718 -12.49 -2.31 10.17
N ASP A 719 -13.39 -1.65 9.45
CA ASP A 719 -14.59 -1.01 9.99
C ASP A 719 -15.51 -2.00 10.71
N LYS A 720 -15.62 -3.23 10.20
CA LYS A 720 -16.39 -4.32 10.83
C LYS A 720 -15.87 -4.67 12.23
N LEU A 721 -14.58 -4.42 12.48
CA LEU A 721 -13.93 -4.61 13.79
C LEU A 721 -13.86 -3.32 14.58
N GLY A 722 -14.26 -2.19 14.01
CA GLY A 722 -14.23 -0.86 14.63
C GLY A 722 -12.82 -0.31 14.80
N LYS A 723 -11.88 -0.65 13.88
CA LYS A 723 -10.49 -0.20 13.92
C LYS A 723 -10.41 1.31 13.67
N LYS A 724 -9.72 2.01 14.56
CA LYS A 724 -9.50 3.45 14.50
C LYS A 724 -8.01 3.78 14.61
N THR A 725 -7.65 5.03 14.33
CA THR A 725 -6.27 5.54 14.49
C THR A 725 -5.74 5.34 15.92
N GLU A 726 -6.59 5.50 16.93
CA GLU A 726 -6.24 5.29 18.37
C GLU A 726 -5.91 3.82 18.71
N ASP A 727 -6.21 2.88 17.83
CA ASP A 727 -5.87 1.46 17.99
C ASP A 727 -4.51 1.10 17.41
N LEU A 728 -3.88 2.05 16.71
CA LEU A 728 -2.58 1.83 16.09
C LEU A 728 -1.46 2.18 17.06
N PHE A 729 -0.43 1.32 17.13
CA PHE A 729 0.77 1.54 17.94
C PHE A 729 2.01 1.18 17.15
N ILE A 730 2.99 2.08 17.13
CA ILE A 730 4.33 1.81 16.62
C ILE A 730 5.31 2.02 17.76
N LEU A 731 6.09 0.98 18.07
CA LEU A 731 7.22 1.05 18.98
C LEU A 731 8.49 0.82 18.16
N ASP A 732 9.31 1.85 18.08
CA ASP A 732 10.53 1.84 17.27
C ASP A 732 11.78 1.87 18.14
N PHE A 733 12.61 0.84 17.99
CA PHE A 733 13.85 0.65 18.71
C PHE A 733 15.08 1.05 17.89
N PHE A 734 14.87 1.54 16.67
CA PHE A 734 15.97 1.79 15.76
C PHE A 734 15.98 3.21 15.15
N ASN A 735 14.82 3.68 14.67
CA ASN A 735 14.72 4.93 13.92
C ASN A 735 14.36 6.10 14.83
N GLN A 736 14.72 7.32 14.40
CA GLN A 736 14.32 8.54 15.07
C GLN A 736 13.07 9.13 14.41
N VAL A 737 12.34 9.94 15.17
CA VAL A 737 11.11 10.60 14.67
C VAL A 737 11.38 11.42 13.41
N ASP A 738 12.50 12.14 13.37
CA ASP A 738 12.87 13.00 12.24
C ASP A 738 13.22 12.20 10.98
N ASP A 739 13.83 11.02 11.12
CA ASP A 739 14.11 10.10 10.00
C ASP A 739 12.80 9.58 9.36
N ILE A 740 11.83 9.27 10.20
CA ILE A 740 10.52 8.80 9.74
C ILE A 740 9.73 9.95 9.12
N LYS A 741 9.73 11.12 9.76
CA LYS A 741 9.08 12.32 9.22
C LYS A 741 9.61 12.66 7.83
N SER A 742 10.94 12.78 7.68
CA SER A 742 11.59 13.06 6.38
C SER A 742 11.33 11.99 5.32
N SER A 743 11.01 10.75 5.74
CA SER A 743 10.62 9.67 4.83
C SER A 743 9.18 9.80 4.33
N PHE A 744 8.27 10.35 5.13
CA PHE A 744 6.84 10.46 4.81
C PHE A 744 6.48 11.78 4.14
N ASP A 745 7.09 12.91 4.55
CA ASP A 745 6.78 14.24 4.02
C ASP A 745 6.72 14.30 2.47
N PRO A 746 7.67 13.69 1.71
CA PRO A 746 7.63 13.73 0.25
C PRO A 746 6.40 13.09 -0.39
N PHE A 747 5.68 12.22 0.33
CA PHE A 747 4.56 11.45 -0.20
C PHE A 747 3.21 11.79 0.46
N TYR A 748 3.23 12.72 1.39
CA TYR A 748 2.03 13.11 2.14
C TYR A 748 1.05 13.90 1.26
N THR A 749 1.57 14.84 0.49
CA THR A 749 0.84 15.63 -0.50
C THR A 749 1.30 15.29 -1.93
N SER A 750 1.31 16.26 -2.83
CA SER A 750 1.83 16.07 -4.19
C SER A 750 3.36 16.02 -4.20
N THR A 751 3.93 15.15 -5.03
CA THR A 751 5.36 15.02 -5.24
C THR A 751 5.72 15.49 -6.64
N SER A 752 6.70 16.37 -6.77
CA SER A 752 7.21 16.84 -8.06
C SER A 752 8.73 16.76 -8.12
N LEU A 753 9.31 16.78 -9.30
CA LEU A 753 10.75 16.80 -9.54
C LEU A 753 11.12 18.12 -10.23
N SER A 754 12.08 18.87 -9.66
CA SER A 754 12.44 20.21 -10.11
C SER A 754 13.22 20.26 -11.42
N ARG A 755 14.11 19.29 -11.64
CA ARG A 755 15.01 19.23 -12.79
C ARG A 755 15.32 17.80 -13.20
N ALA A 756 15.78 17.63 -14.46
CA ALA A 756 16.36 16.36 -14.91
C ALA A 756 17.74 16.12 -14.27
N THR A 757 18.10 14.86 -14.10
CA THR A 757 19.38 14.43 -13.52
C THR A 757 20.55 14.71 -14.49
N ASP A 758 21.71 15.17 -14.00
CA ASP A 758 22.90 15.44 -14.80
C ASP A 758 23.66 14.15 -15.14
N ILE A 759 23.90 13.95 -16.44
CA ILE A 759 24.49 12.72 -17.01
C ILE A 759 26.02 12.80 -17.12
N ASN A 760 26.61 14.01 -17.10
CA ASN A 760 28.06 14.24 -17.36
C ASN A 760 28.98 13.53 -16.35
N VAL A 761 28.50 13.29 -15.14
CA VAL A 761 29.26 12.61 -14.09
C VAL A 761 29.67 11.19 -14.48
N LEU A 762 28.90 10.48 -15.31
CA LEU A 762 29.30 9.14 -15.78
C LEU A 762 30.51 9.17 -16.71
N HIS A 763 30.68 10.22 -17.52
CA HIS A 763 31.89 10.42 -18.34
C HIS A 763 33.14 10.58 -17.49
N GLU A 764 33.07 11.40 -16.43
CA GLU A 764 34.19 11.64 -15.54
C GLU A 764 34.58 10.38 -14.76
N LEU A 765 33.58 9.66 -14.21
CA LEU A 765 33.83 8.42 -13.49
C LEU A 765 34.45 7.35 -14.38
N LYS A 766 33.93 7.16 -15.64
CA LYS A 766 34.52 6.22 -16.59
C LYS A 766 35.97 6.52 -16.87
N GLY A 767 36.31 7.80 -17.17
CA GLY A 767 37.70 8.22 -17.43
C GLY A 767 38.62 7.89 -16.27
N THR A 768 38.25 8.20 -15.04
CA THR A 768 39.03 7.88 -13.86
C THR A 768 39.16 6.40 -13.56
N LEU A 769 38.19 5.56 -13.93
CA LEU A 769 38.29 4.12 -13.76
C LEU A 769 39.19 3.48 -14.83
N ASP A 770 39.11 3.96 -16.09
CA ASP A 770 39.94 3.48 -17.19
C ASP A 770 41.42 3.76 -16.95
N ASP A 771 41.77 4.90 -16.36
CA ASP A 771 43.12 5.35 -16.12
C ASP A 771 43.92 4.49 -15.11
N VAL A 772 43.23 3.78 -14.21
CA VAL A 772 43.86 2.92 -13.19
C VAL A 772 44.38 1.59 -13.78
N GLY A 773 43.82 1.12 -14.89
CA GLY A 773 44.26 -0.10 -15.57
C GLY A 773 43.92 -1.42 -14.87
N VAL A 774 42.89 -1.46 -14.03
CA VAL A 774 42.41 -2.67 -13.36
C VAL A 774 41.81 -3.67 -14.36
N TYR A 775 41.25 -3.20 -15.45
CA TYR A 775 40.64 -3.98 -16.50
C TYR A 775 41.07 -3.50 -17.89
N GLU A 776 40.91 -4.38 -18.89
CA GLU A 776 41.05 -4.01 -20.29
C GLU A 776 39.71 -4.07 -21.01
N TRP A 777 39.53 -3.20 -22.02
CA TRP A 777 38.25 -3.15 -22.74
C TRP A 777 37.92 -4.47 -23.48
N SER A 778 38.93 -5.21 -23.91
CA SER A 778 38.78 -6.56 -24.50
C SER A 778 38.17 -7.56 -23.50
N GLU A 779 38.51 -7.44 -22.22
CA GLU A 779 37.95 -8.28 -21.14
C GLU A 779 36.48 -7.93 -20.91
N ILE A 780 36.14 -6.64 -20.87
CA ILE A 780 34.79 -6.15 -20.74
C ILE A 780 33.91 -6.67 -21.91
N GLU A 781 34.38 -6.53 -23.13
CA GLU A 781 33.66 -6.98 -24.33
C GLU A 781 33.44 -8.50 -24.34
N SER A 782 34.47 -9.26 -24.07
CA SER A 782 34.37 -10.72 -23.98
C SER A 782 33.43 -11.19 -22.88
N PHE A 783 33.46 -10.50 -21.72
CA PHE A 783 32.54 -10.79 -20.61
C PHE A 783 31.09 -10.53 -20.98
N VAL A 784 30.83 -9.34 -21.53
CA VAL A 784 29.47 -8.91 -21.86
C VAL A 784 28.87 -9.76 -22.97
N GLU A 785 29.62 -10.08 -24.00
CA GLU A 785 29.18 -10.96 -25.10
C GLU A 785 28.73 -12.31 -24.56
N LYS A 786 29.60 -12.98 -23.79
CA LYS A 786 29.31 -14.29 -23.19
C LYS A 786 28.15 -14.21 -22.17
N TYR A 787 28.09 -13.13 -21.39
CA TYR A 787 27.02 -12.93 -20.40
C TYR A 787 25.64 -12.86 -21.07
N PHE A 788 25.52 -12.13 -22.17
CA PHE A 788 24.26 -12.00 -22.89
C PHE A 788 23.94 -13.22 -23.78
N GLU A 789 24.91 -14.02 -24.16
CA GLU A 789 24.70 -15.33 -24.78
C GLU A 789 24.16 -16.38 -23.78
N GLY A 790 24.14 -16.06 -22.50
CA GLY A 790 23.65 -16.95 -21.44
C GLY A 790 24.60 -18.09 -21.07
N VAL A 791 25.88 -17.85 -21.20
CA VAL A 791 26.95 -18.84 -20.90
C VAL A 791 27.01 -19.08 -19.38
N ASP A 792 27.42 -20.29 -18.98
CA ASP A 792 27.54 -20.69 -17.58
C ASP A 792 28.56 -19.79 -16.82
N ALA A 793 28.30 -19.56 -15.54
CA ALA A 793 29.15 -18.81 -14.63
C ALA A 793 30.61 -19.32 -14.59
N GLN A 794 30.86 -20.63 -14.82
CA GLN A 794 32.20 -21.20 -14.92
C GLN A 794 33.04 -20.63 -16.09
N GLN A 795 32.40 -20.11 -17.12
CA GLN A 795 33.06 -19.49 -18.27
C GLN A 795 33.19 -17.98 -18.15
N LEU A 796 32.38 -17.36 -17.30
CA LEU A 796 32.39 -15.91 -17.02
C LEU A 796 33.38 -15.55 -15.89
N SER A 797 33.49 -16.42 -14.87
CA SER A 797 34.35 -16.19 -13.72
C SER A 797 35.83 -15.93 -14.06
N PRO A 798 36.47 -16.67 -14.96
CA PRO A 798 37.89 -16.46 -15.30
C PRO A 798 38.18 -15.05 -15.82
N ILE A 799 37.24 -14.43 -16.55
CA ILE A 799 37.42 -13.06 -17.11
C ILE A 799 37.42 -12.03 -15.99
N ILE A 800 36.50 -12.18 -15.04
CA ILE A 800 36.42 -11.26 -13.87
C ILE A 800 37.57 -11.52 -12.91
N ASP A 801 38.02 -12.78 -12.76
CA ASP A 801 39.09 -13.13 -11.84
C ASP A 801 40.42 -12.53 -12.27
N VAL A 802 40.71 -12.46 -13.58
CA VAL A 802 41.91 -11.78 -14.10
C VAL A 802 41.97 -10.30 -13.69
N ALA A 803 40.87 -9.58 -13.84
CA ALA A 803 40.78 -8.17 -13.42
C ALA A 803 40.86 -8.05 -11.88
N ALA A 804 40.21 -8.96 -11.14
CA ALA A 804 40.30 -8.98 -9.69
C ALA A 804 41.72 -9.29 -9.18
N ASP A 805 42.43 -10.24 -9.77
CA ASP A 805 43.81 -10.55 -9.40
C ASP A 805 44.78 -9.42 -9.76
N ARG A 806 44.54 -8.75 -10.88
CA ARG A 806 45.30 -7.52 -11.28
C ARG A 806 45.16 -6.42 -10.23
N PHE A 807 43.95 -6.18 -9.73
CA PHE A 807 43.68 -5.23 -8.66
C PHE A 807 44.28 -5.67 -7.33
N ASN A 808 44.08 -6.94 -6.93
CA ASN A 808 44.42 -7.42 -5.60
C ASN A 808 45.94 -7.59 -5.44
N GLN A 809 46.68 -8.05 -6.50
CA GLN A 809 48.05 -8.44 -6.42
C GLN A 809 48.95 -7.95 -7.60
N GLY A 810 48.36 -7.64 -8.77
CA GLY A 810 49.10 -7.38 -10.01
C GLY A 810 49.55 -5.91 -10.17
N LEU A 811 48.82 -4.97 -9.62
CA LEU A 811 49.18 -3.54 -9.67
C LEU A 811 49.77 -3.12 -8.36
N GLU A 812 50.88 -2.38 -8.42
CA GLU A 812 51.52 -1.70 -7.25
C GLU A 812 50.68 -0.43 -6.86
N LEU A 813 49.43 -0.64 -6.47
CA LEU A 813 48.55 0.42 -6.00
C LEU A 813 48.72 0.59 -4.49
N GLU A 814 48.79 1.84 -4.04
CA GLU A 814 48.70 2.17 -2.62
C GLU A 814 47.32 1.84 -2.08
N GLU A 815 47.19 1.54 -0.77
CA GLU A 815 45.88 1.20 -0.16
C GLU A 815 44.83 2.27 -0.41
N GLU A 816 45.17 3.56 -0.41
CA GLU A 816 44.29 4.69 -0.70
C GLU A 816 43.77 4.65 -2.14
N GLU A 817 44.64 4.30 -3.09
CA GLU A 817 44.24 4.15 -4.52
C GLU A 817 43.30 2.98 -4.73
N LYS A 818 43.51 1.87 -4.02
CA LYS A 818 42.61 0.71 -4.02
C LYS A 818 41.25 1.06 -3.45
N VAL A 819 41.21 1.81 -2.35
CA VAL A 819 39.95 2.29 -1.75
C VAL A 819 39.22 3.22 -2.73
N ASP A 820 39.92 4.20 -3.31
CA ASP A 820 39.34 5.17 -4.24
C ASP A 820 38.77 4.50 -5.51
N PHE A 821 39.52 3.59 -6.11
CA PHE A 821 39.02 2.81 -7.26
C PHE A 821 37.75 2.04 -6.93
N LYS A 822 37.74 1.33 -5.80
CA LYS A 822 36.56 0.54 -5.38
C LYS A 822 35.35 1.43 -5.11
N ILE A 823 35.56 2.61 -4.53
CA ILE A 823 34.49 3.60 -4.30
C ILE A 823 33.95 4.12 -5.62
N LYS A 824 34.81 4.55 -6.53
CA LYS A 824 34.42 5.06 -7.86
C LYS A 824 33.71 4.01 -8.71
N ALA A 825 34.19 2.76 -8.67
CA ALA A 825 33.53 1.64 -9.36
C ALA A 825 32.12 1.39 -8.80
N LYS A 826 31.96 1.40 -7.47
CA LYS A 826 30.62 1.32 -6.82
C LYS A 826 29.74 2.51 -7.20
N GLN A 827 30.30 3.73 -7.25
CA GLN A 827 29.56 4.92 -7.65
C GLN A 827 29.10 4.81 -9.11
N PHE A 828 29.96 4.39 -10.02
CA PHE A 828 29.61 4.20 -11.43
C PHE A 828 28.46 3.20 -11.59
N VAL A 829 28.56 2.04 -10.94
CA VAL A 829 27.49 1.02 -10.95
C VAL A 829 26.18 1.57 -10.39
N LYS A 830 26.23 2.31 -9.29
CA LYS A 830 25.05 2.91 -8.67
C LYS A 830 24.41 3.96 -9.58
N ILE A 831 25.20 4.92 -10.04
CA ILE A 831 24.72 6.06 -10.83
C ILE A 831 24.21 5.59 -12.19
N TYR A 832 24.97 4.75 -12.91
CA TYR A 832 24.52 4.20 -14.18
C TYR A 832 23.21 3.40 -14.00
N GLY A 833 23.14 2.58 -12.96
CA GLY A 833 21.93 1.83 -12.62
C GLY A 833 20.69 2.71 -12.44
N GLN A 834 20.85 3.88 -11.83
CA GLN A 834 19.78 4.85 -11.61
C GLN A 834 19.44 5.65 -12.87
N MET A 835 20.46 6.02 -13.67
CA MET A 835 20.32 6.90 -14.84
C MET A 835 20.01 6.19 -16.13
N ALA A 836 20.35 4.92 -16.27
CA ALA A 836 20.11 4.15 -17.50
C ALA A 836 18.66 4.18 -17.97
N SER A 837 17.71 4.30 -17.01
CA SER A 837 16.29 4.36 -17.30
C SER A 837 15.79 5.73 -17.79
N ILE A 838 16.55 6.79 -17.61
CA ILE A 838 16.16 8.18 -17.90
C ILE A 838 17.00 8.84 -19.01
N MET A 839 18.13 8.21 -19.38
CA MET A 839 18.99 8.75 -20.45
C MET A 839 18.25 8.80 -21.79
N PRO A 840 18.32 9.92 -22.53
CA PRO A 840 17.66 10.08 -23.81
C PRO A 840 18.34 9.32 -24.97
N TYR A 841 19.53 8.78 -24.73
CA TYR A 841 20.34 8.03 -25.68
C TYR A 841 21.13 6.93 -24.98
N GLU A 842 21.48 5.89 -25.73
CA GLU A 842 22.25 4.76 -25.26
C GLU A 842 23.74 4.99 -25.47
N VAL A 843 24.54 4.80 -24.42
CA VAL A 843 26.01 4.76 -24.47
C VAL A 843 26.43 3.32 -24.18
N LEU A 844 26.63 2.56 -25.24
CA LEU A 844 26.92 1.12 -25.16
C LEU A 844 28.16 0.80 -24.29
N GLU A 845 29.16 1.68 -24.29
CA GLU A 845 30.34 1.51 -23.45
C GLU A 845 30.03 1.59 -21.97
N TRP A 846 29.12 2.49 -21.54
CA TRP A 846 28.72 2.58 -20.15
C TRP A 846 27.95 1.35 -19.69
N GLU A 847 27.11 0.81 -20.57
CA GLU A 847 26.36 -0.40 -20.26
C GLU A 847 27.28 -1.61 -20.12
N LYS A 848 28.23 -1.77 -21.05
CA LYS A 848 29.24 -2.81 -20.97
C LYS A 848 30.05 -2.70 -19.67
N LEU A 849 30.54 -1.51 -19.34
CA LEU A 849 31.31 -1.27 -18.12
C LEU A 849 30.47 -1.51 -16.86
N PHE A 850 29.21 -1.10 -16.86
CA PHE A 850 28.30 -1.36 -15.73
C PHE A 850 28.16 -2.87 -15.44
N TRP A 851 27.90 -3.69 -16.46
CA TRP A 851 27.76 -5.12 -16.26
C TRP A 851 29.05 -5.75 -15.77
N PHE A 852 30.18 -5.36 -16.33
CA PHE A 852 31.47 -5.85 -15.91
C PHE A 852 31.80 -5.48 -14.45
N LEU A 853 31.71 -4.20 -14.10
CA LEU A 853 31.99 -3.70 -12.76
C LEU A 853 31.04 -4.27 -11.70
N LYS A 854 29.81 -4.53 -12.05
CA LYS A 854 28.82 -5.14 -11.15
C LYS A 854 29.27 -6.51 -10.62
N PHE A 855 30.01 -7.26 -11.44
CA PHE A 855 30.57 -8.57 -11.05
C PHE A 855 31.99 -8.46 -10.52
N LEU A 856 32.77 -7.45 -10.93
CA LEU A 856 34.12 -7.23 -10.46
C LEU A 856 34.17 -6.69 -9.03
N VAL A 857 33.41 -5.64 -8.72
CA VAL A 857 33.45 -4.91 -7.43
C VAL A 857 33.35 -5.84 -6.20
N PRO A 858 32.53 -6.87 -6.16
CA PRO A 858 32.48 -7.81 -5.04
C PRO A 858 33.76 -8.61 -4.81
N LYS A 859 34.62 -8.78 -5.85
CA LYS A 859 35.87 -9.55 -5.79
C LYS A 859 37.10 -8.69 -5.47
N LEU A 860 36.93 -7.37 -5.41
CA LEU A 860 38.01 -6.46 -5.03
C LEU A 860 38.21 -6.49 -3.51
N ILE A 861 39.38 -6.93 -3.06
CA ILE A 861 39.73 -7.04 -1.65
C ILE A 861 40.47 -5.76 -1.23
N VAL A 862 39.92 -5.04 -0.27
CA VAL A 862 40.56 -3.91 0.40
C VAL A 862 40.45 -4.20 1.90
N LYS A 863 41.53 -4.65 2.54
CA LYS A 863 41.61 -4.79 3.99
C LYS A 863 42.37 -3.60 4.55
N THR A 864 41.73 -2.78 5.34
CA THR A 864 42.39 -1.73 6.07
C THR A 864 42.76 -2.22 7.47
N ARG A 865 43.90 -1.80 7.99
CA ARG A 865 44.34 -2.04 9.39
C ARG A 865 43.24 -1.60 10.39
N GLU A 866 42.42 -0.63 10.02
CA GLU A 866 41.26 -0.16 10.79
C GLU A 866 40.19 -1.25 11.03
N ASP A 867 39.95 -2.15 10.05
CA ASP A 867 38.94 -3.22 10.21
C ASP A 867 39.37 -4.23 11.27
N GLU A 868 40.65 -4.59 11.34
CA GLU A 868 41.20 -5.50 12.37
C GLU A 868 41.11 -4.86 13.77
N LEU A 869 41.44 -3.56 13.88
CA LEU A 869 41.34 -2.84 15.15
C LEU A 869 39.89 -2.59 15.60
N ILE A 870 38.96 -2.42 14.66
CA ILE A 870 37.51 -2.30 15.00
C ILE A 870 36.97 -3.64 15.49
N ASP A 871 37.40 -4.77 14.91
CA ASP A 871 36.99 -6.11 15.37
C ASP A 871 37.50 -6.37 16.81
N GLU A 872 38.73 -5.96 17.14
CA GLU A 872 39.24 -5.98 18.52
C GLU A 872 38.43 -5.08 19.48
N LEU A 873 38.03 -3.89 19.01
CA LEU A 873 37.16 -3.01 19.78
C LEU A 873 35.76 -3.61 20.04
N LEU A 874 35.21 -4.39 19.11
CA LEU A 874 33.92 -5.06 19.30
C LEU A 874 33.95 -6.08 20.46
N GLU A 875 35.06 -6.73 20.69
CA GLU A 875 35.25 -7.64 21.82
C GLU A 875 35.25 -6.93 23.19
N SER A 876 35.53 -5.63 23.22
CA SER A 876 35.55 -4.79 24.42
C SER A 876 34.17 -4.28 24.86
N VAL A 877 33.12 -4.52 24.10
CA VAL A 877 31.76 -4.04 24.41
C VAL A 877 31.20 -4.74 25.65
N ASP A 878 30.91 -4.00 26.70
CA ASP A 878 30.24 -4.52 27.89
C ASP A 878 28.72 -4.55 27.73
N LEU A 879 28.23 -5.65 27.22
CA LEU A 879 26.80 -5.91 27.04
C LEU A 879 26.00 -6.03 28.34
N SER A 880 26.71 -6.11 29.49
CA SER A 880 26.04 -6.09 30.79
C SER A 880 25.46 -4.71 31.14
N THR A 881 25.97 -3.65 30.51
CA THR A 881 25.51 -2.27 30.67
C THR A 881 24.37 -1.90 29.71
N TYR A 882 23.97 -2.81 28.84
CA TYR A 882 22.91 -2.53 27.87
C TYR A 882 21.60 -2.12 28.54
N GLY A 883 21.04 -1.00 28.12
CA GLY A 883 19.76 -0.49 28.58
C GLY A 883 18.96 0.13 27.44
N LEU A 884 17.64 0.26 27.64
CA LEU A 884 16.74 0.92 26.71
C LEU A 884 16.05 2.09 27.42
N GLU A 885 16.08 3.24 26.78
CA GLU A 885 15.37 4.43 27.21
C GLU A 885 14.30 4.80 26.21
N ARG A 886 13.09 5.06 26.72
CA ARG A 886 12.02 5.59 25.89
C ARG A 886 12.20 7.09 25.74
N THR A 887 12.38 7.55 24.51
CA THR A 887 12.62 8.97 24.22
C THR A 887 11.35 9.75 23.93
N LYS A 888 10.35 9.12 23.31
CA LYS A 888 9.04 9.74 23.06
C LYS A 888 7.91 8.70 23.21
N LEU A 889 6.82 9.08 23.86
CA LEU A 889 5.66 8.22 24.08
C LEU A 889 4.47 8.72 23.27
N ASN A 890 3.87 7.85 22.44
CA ASN A 890 2.63 8.13 21.72
C ASN A 890 2.63 9.52 21.08
N HIS A 891 3.76 9.89 20.47
CA HIS A 891 3.91 11.18 19.81
C HIS A 891 3.30 11.12 18.41
N ALA A 892 2.40 12.05 18.12
CA ALA A 892 1.92 12.23 16.76
C ALA A 892 3.00 12.97 15.96
N ILE A 893 3.48 12.34 14.90
CA ILE A 893 4.43 12.96 13.97
C ILE A 893 3.61 13.81 12.99
N GLY A 894 3.66 15.13 13.14
CA GLY A 894 3.04 16.07 12.20
C GLY A 894 3.81 16.11 10.88
N LEU A 895 3.12 15.81 9.78
CA LEU A 895 3.67 15.89 8.43
C LEU A 895 3.45 17.29 7.85
N ASP A 896 4.30 17.69 6.90
CA ASP A 896 4.19 18.98 6.23
C ASP A 896 3.07 18.97 5.19
N ASP A 897 2.22 19.98 5.24
CA ASP A 897 1.09 20.17 4.34
C ASP A 897 1.47 20.81 3.00
N SER A 898 2.70 21.29 2.84
CA SER A 898 3.18 21.86 1.59
C SER A 898 3.44 20.78 0.54
N ALA A 899 3.26 21.13 -0.73
CA ALA A 899 3.70 20.28 -1.83
C ALA A 899 5.22 20.13 -1.78
N THR A 900 5.70 18.90 -1.85
CA THR A 900 7.13 18.61 -1.78
C THR A 900 7.74 18.60 -3.18
N GLU A 901 8.77 19.39 -3.38
CA GLU A 901 9.60 19.39 -4.58
C GLU A 901 10.86 18.56 -4.27
N LEU A 902 11.06 17.48 -4.99
CA LEU A 902 12.24 16.65 -4.88
C LEU A 902 13.38 17.30 -5.66
N ASP A 903 14.56 17.38 -5.04
CA ASP A 903 15.77 17.75 -5.75
C ASP A 903 16.12 16.66 -6.79
N PRO A 904 16.72 17.04 -7.95
CA PRO A 904 17.25 16.06 -8.89
C PRO A 904 18.21 15.13 -8.18
N GLN A 905 18.27 13.87 -8.60
CA GLN A 905 19.29 12.97 -8.09
C GLN A 905 20.66 13.60 -8.36
N ASN A 906 21.37 13.91 -7.27
CA ASN A 906 22.77 14.31 -7.40
C ASN A 906 23.59 13.03 -7.60
N PRO A 907 24.12 12.76 -8.80
CA PRO A 907 24.94 11.59 -9.06
C PRO A 907 26.25 11.61 -8.26
N ASN A 908 26.68 12.79 -7.85
CA ASN A 908 27.85 12.97 -6.97
C ASN A 908 27.42 13.79 -5.73
N PRO A 909 26.74 13.19 -4.73
CA PRO A 909 26.22 13.90 -3.56
C PRO A 909 27.31 14.53 -2.68
N ARG A 910 28.56 14.20 -2.92
CA ARG A 910 29.74 14.88 -2.38
C ARG A 910 30.72 15.01 -3.54
N GLY A 911 31.13 16.21 -3.87
CA GLY A 911 32.13 16.42 -4.90
C GLY A 911 33.28 15.43 -4.73
N ALA A 912 33.91 15.02 -5.84
CA ALA A 912 34.99 14.02 -5.87
C ALA A 912 36.26 14.40 -5.06
N HIS A 913 36.21 15.45 -4.30
CA HIS A 913 37.12 15.67 -3.20
C HIS A 913 36.69 14.73 -2.08
N GLY A 914 37.48 13.69 -1.86
CA GLY A 914 37.39 12.89 -0.65
C GLY A 914 37.25 13.87 0.51
N GLY A 915 36.04 13.98 1.07
CA GLY A 915 35.89 14.67 2.32
C GLY A 915 36.88 13.99 3.24
N GLU A 916 37.78 14.76 3.87
CA GLU A 916 38.59 14.21 4.91
C GLU A 916 37.68 13.34 5.77
N GLU A 917 37.96 12.04 5.79
CA GLU A 917 37.24 11.11 6.67
C GLU A 917 37.46 11.71 8.06
N GLU A 918 36.37 12.03 8.77
CA GLU A 918 36.40 12.46 10.16
C GLU A 918 36.99 11.30 10.95
N LYS A 919 38.32 11.32 11.16
CA LYS A 919 39.03 10.35 11.95
C LYS A 919 39.23 10.92 13.34
N ASP A 920 38.60 10.32 14.33
CA ASP A 920 38.77 10.67 15.73
C ASP A 920 39.58 9.59 16.47
N GLN A 921 40.26 10.03 17.53
CA GLN A 921 40.90 9.07 18.42
C GLN A 921 39.88 8.18 19.09
N LEU A 922 40.26 6.94 19.35
CA LEU A 922 39.37 5.93 19.95
C LEU A 922 38.66 6.43 21.22
N ASP A 923 39.37 7.11 22.10
CA ASP A 923 38.81 7.69 23.33
C ASP A 923 37.69 8.70 23.03
N GLU A 924 37.85 9.52 21.98
CA GLU A 924 36.86 10.50 21.56
C GLU A 924 35.63 9.81 20.98
N ILE A 925 35.84 8.77 20.18
CA ILE A 925 34.74 7.94 19.61
C ILE A 925 33.95 7.27 20.74
N ILE A 926 34.64 6.66 21.70
CA ILE A 926 34.03 6.01 22.86
C ILE A 926 33.27 7.03 23.72
N ARG A 927 33.89 8.19 23.99
CA ARG A 927 33.28 9.27 24.78
C ARG A 927 32.02 9.80 24.09
N THR A 928 32.14 10.18 22.81
CA THR A 928 31.02 10.70 22.01
C THR A 928 29.91 9.69 21.87
N PHE A 929 30.27 8.42 21.71
CA PHE A 929 29.30 7.32 21.66
C PHE A 929 28.55 7.17 22.99
N ASN A 930 29.26 7.13 24.10
CA ASN A 930 28.66 7.00 25.43
C ASN A 930 27.86 8.26 25.82
N GLU A 931 28.35 9.49 25.57
CA GLU A 931 27.64 10.74 25.83
C GLU A 931 26.37 10.90 24.96
N ARG A 932 26.41 10.48 23.70
CA ARG A 932 25.28 10.59 22.78
C ARG A 932 24.10 9.72 23.18
N TRP A 933 24.31 8.65 23.93
CA TRP A 933 23.35 7.65 24.27
C TRP A 933 22.88 7.66 25.74
N PHE A 934 23.52 8.51 26.58
CA PHE A 934 23.17 8.71 27.98
C PHE A 934 22.45 10.04 28.20
N HIS A 935 21.15 10.09 28.01
CA HIS A 935 20.33 11.25 28.34
C HIS A 935 19.04 10.87 29.07
N GLY A 936 18.80 11.61 30.17
CA GLY A 936 17.58 11.80 30.96
C GLY A 936 16.49 10.69 30.97
N TRP A 937 16.28 10.09 32.11
CA TRP A 937 15.40 8.94 32.30
C TRP A 937 13.93 9.32 32.41
N ASP A 938 13.10 8.80 31.48
CA ASP A 938 11.64 8.93 31.51
C ASP A 938 11.01 7.53 31.31
N ALA A 939 10.73 6.81 32.44
CA ALA A 939 10.29 5.43 32.40
C ALA A 939 8.77 5.27 32.42
N THR A 940 8.22 4.46 31.50
CA THR A 940 6.79 4.06 31.50
C THR A 940 6.50 3.05 32.61
N PRO A 941 5.19 2.87 32.95
CA PRO A 941 4.75 1.75 33.76
C PRO A 941 5.19 0.38 33.23
N GLU A 942 5.23 0.22 31.90
CA GLU A 942 5.68 -1.01 31.24
C GLU A 942 7.19 -1.23 31.41
N ASP A 943 7.99 -0.19 31.18
CA ASP A 943 9.43 -0.24 31.37
C ASP A 943 9.80 -0.51 32.84
N GLN A 944 9.12 0.19 33.76
CA GLN A 944 9.29 -0.04 35.19
C GLN A 944 8.95 -1.47 35.57
N ARG A 945 7.87 -2.02 35.03
CA ARG A 945 7.44 -3.39 35.29
C ARG A 945 8.48 -4.41 34.83
N VAL A 946 9.03 -4.26 33.62
CA VAL A 946 10.11 -5.13 33.10
C VAL A 946 11.33 -5.06 33.99
N LYS A 947 11.75 -3.85 34.40
CA LYS A 947 12.87 -3.64 35.30
C LYS A 947 12.62 -4.27 36.69
N PHE A 948 11.45 -4.07 37.26
CA PHE A 948 11.08 -4.63 38.55
C PHE A 948 11.00 -6.17 38.53
N ILE A 949 10.48 -6.76 37.45
CA ILE A 949 10.51 -8.21 37.25
C ILE A 949 11.95 -8.73 37.17
N SER A 950 12.83 -8.03 36.43
CA SER A 950 14.25 -8.38 36.35
C SER A 950 14.92 -8.34 37.70
N ILE A 951 14.74 -7.26 38.48
CA ILE A 951 15.29 -7.12 39.83
C ILE A 951 14.74 -8.22 40.75
N SER A 952 13.44 -8.51 40.67
CA SER A 952 12.84 -9.57 41.51
C SER A 952 13.42 -10.95 41.22
N LYS A 953 13.70 -11.26 39.93
CA LYS A 953 14.37 -12.51 39.52
C LYS A 953 15.80 -12.58 40.03
N HIS A 954 16.56 -11.48 39.98
CA HIS A 954 17.93 -11.45 40.54
C HIS A 954 17.94 -11.60 42.06
N ILE A 955 16.97 -11.03 42.79
CA ILE A 955 16.82 -11.23 44.22
C ILE A 955 16.58 -12.71 44.54
N GLN A 956 15.66 -13.37 43.81
CA GLN A 956 15.36 -14.80 44.02
C GLN A 956 16.53 -15.73 43.64
N ALA A 957 17.34 -15.33 42.66
CA ALA A 957 18.53 -16.07 42.23
C ALA A 957 19.74 -15.83 43.16
N HIS A 958 19.65 -14.88 44.10
CA HIS A 958 20.77 -14.61 45.01
C HIS A 958 21.07 -15.81 45.91
N PRO A 959 22.33 -16.19 46.10
CA PRO A 959 22.70 -17.39 46.87
C PRO A 959 22.13 -17.45 48.29
N ASP A 960 21.98 -16.31 48.96
CA ASP A 960 21.47 -16.19 50.30
C ASP A 960 19.93 -16.14 50.39
N TYR A 961 19.23 -16.01 49.25
CA TYR A 961 17.78 -15.79 49.26
C TYR A 961 17.01 -16.96 49.87
N GLN A 962 17.27 -18.21 49.43
CA GLN A 962 16.57 -19.38 49.89
C GLN A 962 16.71 -19.59 51.41
N THR A 963 17.95 -19.50 51.92
CA THR A 963 18.27 -19.81 53.32
C THR A 963 17.91 -18.67 54.27
N LYS A 964 18.12 -17.41 53.89
CA LYS A 964 17.97 -16.24 54.75
C LYS A 964 16.61 -15.53 54.63
N VAL A 965 15.90 -15.70 53.51
CA VAL A 965 14.61 -15.04 53.27
C VAL A 965 13.48 -16.08 53.19
N ALA A 966 13.53 -17.00 52.19
CA ALA A 966 12.41 -17.91 51.92
C ALA A 966 12.13 -18.89 53.06
N ASP A 967 13.15 -19.51 53.61
CA ASP A 967 13.02 -20.52 54.70
C ASP A 967 13.08 -19.91 56.09
N ASN A 968 13.28 -18.59 56.21
CA ASN A 968 13.40 -17.91 57.52
C ASN A 968 12.01 -17.54 58.08
N LYS A 969 11.69 -18.08 59.27
CA LYS A 969 10.41 -17.85 59.95
C LYS A 969 10.37 -16.56 60.78
N ASP A 970 11.54 -15.97 61.07
CA ASP A 970 11.62 -14.71 61.82
C ASP A 970 11.47 -13.52 60.89
N ALA A 971 10.37 -12.77 61.02
CA ALA A 971 9.99 -11.67 60.12
C ALA A 971 11.02 -10.53 60.14
N GLN A 972 11.61 -10.19 61.29
CA GLN A 972 12.58 -9.12 61.38
C GLN A 972 13.92 -9.49 60.72
N ASN A 973 14.41 -10.68 60.97
CA ASN A 973 15.64 -11.18 60.39
C ASN A 973 15.48 -11.42 58.87
N ARG A 974 14.27 -11.84 58.44
CA ARG A 974 13.93 -12.00 57.04
C ARG A 974 13.99 -10.65 56.30
N ASP A 975 13.36 -9.61 56.85
CA ASP A 975 13.31 -8.29 56.23
C ASP A 975 14.72 -7.64 56.18
N LEU A 976 15.55 -7.87 57.22
CA LEU A 976 16.93 -7.41 57.24
C LEU A 976 17.82 -8.13 56.22
N ALA A 977 17.60 -9.43 56.03
CA ALA A 977 18.27 -10.21 55.00
C ALA A 977 17.80 -9.82 53.59
N PHE A 978 16.53 -9.58 53.40
CA PHE A 978 15.96 -9.13 52.15
C PHE A 978 16.49 -7.75 51.76
N LYS A 979 16.58 -6.82 52.72
CA LYS A 979 17.17 -5.50 52.51
C LYS A 979 18.61 -5.63 52.01
N LYS A 980 19.42 -6.46 52.63
CA LYS A 980 20.81 -6.67 52.21
C LYS A 980 20.94 -7.29 50.81
N ILE A 981 20.09 -8.26 50.51
CA ILE A 981 20.06 -8.86 49.16
C ILE A 981 19.61 -7.84 48.12
N LEU A 982 18.62 -6.97 48.41
CA LEU A 982 18.23 -5.89 47.55
C LEU A 982 19.36 -4.89 47.30
N ASP A 983 20.11 -4.50 48.38
CA ASP A 983 21.27 -3.62 48.29
C ASP A 983 22.37 -4.24 47.38
N ASP A 984 22.65 -5.53 47.58
CA ASP A 984 23.63 -6.27 46.77
C ASP A 984 23.21 -6.35 45.27
N VAL A 985 21.96 -6.68 45.02
CA VAL A 985 21.39 -6.77 43.66
C VAL A 985 21.38 -5.40 42.99
N MET A 986 20.95 -4.35 43.68
CA MET A 986 20.95 -2.99 43.13
C MET A 986 22.37 -2.50 42.90
N GLY A 987 23.33 -2.85 43.75
CA GLY A 987 24.77 -2.58 43.58
C GLY A 987 25.32 -3.26 42.32
N GLN A 988 24.95 -4.52 42.05
CA GLN A 988 25.31 -5.27 40.84
C GLN A 988 24.62 -4.72 39.59
N GLN A 989 23.37 -4.21 39.73
CA GLN A 989 22.63 -3.59 38.61
C GLN A 989 23.01 -2.12 38.41
N ARG A 990 23.90 -1.55 39.19
CA ARG A 990 24.28 -0.11 39.11
C ARG A 990 24.65 0.35 37.73
N ARG A 991 25.36 -0.45 36.95
CA ARG A 991 25.77 -0.11 35.58
C ARG A 991 24.63 -0.22 34.58
N LYS A 992 23.69 -1.18 34.76
CA LYS A 992 22.55 -1.38 33.87
C LYS A 992 21.42 -0.40 34.10
N GLU A 993 21.23 -0.01 35.37
CA GLU A 993 20.08 0.78 35.81
C GLU A 993 20.58 2.01 36.58
N LEU A 994 21.48 2.80 35.96
CA LEU A 994 22.16 3.89 36.64
C LEU A 994 21.21 4.92 37.24
N GLU A 995 20.16 5.32 36.54
CA GLU A 995 19.18 6.30 37.02
C GLU A 995 18.28 5.71 38.11
N LEU A 996 17.86 4.48 37.96
CA LEU A 996 17.14 3.75 39.02
C LEU A 996 18.02 3.61 40.28
N TYR A 997 19.30 3.30 40.10
CA TYR A 997 20.26 3.22 41.21
C TYR A 997 20.53 4.58 41.86
N LYS A 998 20.59 5.66 41.08
CA LYS A 998 20.73 7.02 41.63
C LYS A 998 19.56 7.42 42.52
N LEU A 999 18.33 7.13 42.05
CA LEU A 999 17.09 7.33 42.83
C LEU A 999 17.11 6.45 44.08
N TYR A 1000 17.42 5.17 43.96
CA TYR A 1000 17.53 4.20 45.02
C TYR A 1000 18.55 4.64 46.10
N ALA A 1001 19.69 5.19 45.67
CA ALA A 1001 20.76 5.60 46.60
C ALA A 1001 20.57 6.98 47.23
N LYS A 1002 19.75 7.86 46.61
CA LYS A 1002 19.60 9.26 47.06
C LYS A 1002 18.25 9.57 47.70
N ASP A 1003 17.22 8.85 47.37
CA ASP A 1003 15.84 9.10 47.83
C ASP A 1003 15.35 7.97 48.74
N GLU A 1004 15.28 8.24 50.05
CA GLU A 1004 14.82 7.28 51.03
C GLU A 1004 13.34 6.85 50.83
N SER A 1005 12.49 7.74 50.28
CA SER A 1005 11.10 7.41 50.01
C SER A 1005 10.97 6.47 48.82
N PHE A 1006 11.81 6.66 47.78
CA PHE A 1006 11.91 5.75 46.67
C PHE A 1006 12.49 4.39 47.06
N TYR A 1007 13.56 4.38 47.90
CA TYR A 1007 14.13 3.17 48.47
C TYR A 1007 13.07 2.32 49.14
N GLN A 1008 12.27 2.93 50.04
CA GLN A 1008 11.23 2.23 50.79
C GLN A 1008 10.11 1.70 49.87
N ALA A 1009 9.70 2.51 48.87
CA ALA A 1009 8.69 2.11 47.89
C ALA A 1009 9.19 0.94 47.04
N LEU A 1010 10.46 0.94 46.62
CA LEU A 1010 11.04 -0.17 45.86
C LEU A 1010 11.16 -1.44 46.67
N PHE A 1011 11.59 -1.33 47.95
CA PHE A 1011 11.67 -2.44 48.89
C PHE A 1011 10.31 -3.11 49.10
N ASP A 1012 9.28 -2.33 49.37
CA ASP A 1012 7.91 -2.83 49.57
C ASP A 1012 7.33 -3.44 48.29
N THR A 1013 7.64 -2.84 47.15
CA THR A 1013 7.20 -3.34 45.83
C THR A 1013 7.86 -4.68 45.48
N MET A 1014 9.19 -4.82 45.70
CA MET A 1014 9.93 -6.05 45.45
C MET A 1014 9.45 -7.17 46.36
N LYS A 1015 9.22 -6.85 47.65
CA LYS A 1015 8.67 -7.80 48.61
C LYS A 1015 7.29 -8.31 48.19
N ARG A 1016 6.35 -7.41 47.81
CA ARG A 1016 5.01 -7.77 47.33
C ARG A 1016 5.05 -8.62 46.03
N MET A 1017 5.92 -8.30 45.13
CA MET A 1017 6.08 -9.03 43.85
C MET A 1017 6.61 -10.45 44.08
N ILE A 1018 7.44 -10.64 45.07
CA ILE A 1018 8.02 -11.94 45.42
C ILE A 1018 7.05 -12.81 46.25
N ASP A 1019 6.34 -12.19 47.19
CA ASP A 1019 5.35 -12.89 48.06
C ASP A 1019 4.05 -13.24 47.29
N ASN A 1020 3.75 -12.56 46.19
CA ASN A 1020 2.54 -12.81 45.41
C ASN A 1020 2.84 -13.08 43.90
N PRO A 1021 3.03 -14.36 43.52
CA PRO A 1021 3.34 -14.74 42.12
C PRO A 1021 2.29 -14.32 41.07
N ARG A 1022 1.08 -13.92 41.50
CA ARG A 1022 0.01 -13.44 40.60
C ARG A 1022 0.18 -12.00 40.13
N ILE A 1023 1.14 -11.28 40.71
CA ILE A 1023 1.46 -9.87 40.30
C ILE A 1023 2.56 -9.83 39.22
N ARG A 1024 3.11 -11.00 38.86
CA ARG A 1024 4.16 -11.14 37.82
C ARG A 1024 3.61 -11.03 36.37
#